data_e7fab15efe61a2b595c8010cabdb29ad
#
_entry.id   e7fab15efe61a2b595c8010cabdb29ad
#
_cell.length_a   1.000
_cell.length_b   1.000
_cell.length_c   1.000
_cell.angle_alpha   90.00
_cell.angle_beta   90.00
_cell.angle_gamma   90.00
#
_symmetry.space_group_name_H-M   'P 1'
#
loop_
_entity.id
_entity.type
_entity.pdbx_description
1 polymer ?
#
loop_
_entity_poly.entity_id
_entity_poly.type
_entity_poly.pdbx_seq_one_letter_code
_entity_poly.pdbx_strand_id
1 'polypeptide(L)'
;MDYLDFRPGPKTFSLAAGDQYGTLNNGPYFSLTKGRYRLDIAMDSDGENAIRIVTGNGARVEPAQVVIPAHSWTMTYEFELLDDADNVEILIDFESGSYLAIHELNLHMFCTDRVWMVLLAGLAACVFYVLACRGYLTQKRVRMLLIIAAAVFVSSWPALRENLFIGHDSIFHLGRIRNVVGGLRDGQFPVRMGGGGINGGYGSAVSIFYPDLMLYIPALLMISGTTIQFAISVFLIMVNIASAVSMYVCARRIFDDEAVGVSASVFYVLAIYRLTDVYTRAAVGEMTAMAVLPLFVLGLWEVIWGDKNRWVLLTLGATGIFQSHIISTLVCAATAVFACVMGAFRIIREKRWLALVKAAALALVLNLFTLVPLLTYMAQGVTTDVLQVRCATKCNEVFELFATDITFAKDIGLALLIGVVTTMYALCGRHDEKDKRAWVLLALGALTALMTTEYFPWEWLETQTNGMVNYLQFPWRLMMLTDVFLALACGYGVLCLAKEKKELLSVCVLMVCMIGAFDQLSYLATVDAFQFDYWKTNEEGISSYYEYTIPGSNLSATLEQKEPVLSPGVTMEQYSKTGTHITAFVDAQTDAQIVLPVFGYDGYRATLEGKELDWVRGENNRIQVELPAGARGKLEVRFAGKSIWRVCDAISLCTLLALAFGGVRRGIKRRRAAKTAK
;
A
#
# COMPACT_ATOMS: atom_id res chain seq x y z
N MET A 1 -28.48 35.82 17.26
CA MET A 1 -27.97 34.42 17.06
C MET A 1 -28.01 33.75 18.42
N ASP A 2 -28.77 32.66 18.57
CA ASP A 2 -28.74 31.89 19.79
C ASP A 2 -27.43 31.07 19.83
N TYR A 3 -26.76 31.11 20.98
CA TYR A 3 -25.44 30.46 21.14
C TYR A 3 -25.60 28.95 21.33
N LEU A 4 -24.76 28.17 20.68
CA LEU A 4 -24.72 26.71 20.88
C LEU A 4 -24.19 26.41 22.29
N ASP A 5 -25.06 25.90 23.15
CA ASP A 5 -24.69 25.40 24.46
C ASP A 5 -24.55 23.88 24.35
N PHE A 6 -23.36 23.33 24.62
CA PHE A 6 -23.08 21.87 24.56
C PHE A 6 -23.83 21.02 25.59
N ARG A 7 -24.85 21.56 26.22
CA ARG A 7 -25.77 20.75 27.02
C ARG A 7 -26.60 19.81 26.13
N PRO A 8 -26.91 18.58 26.59
CA PRO A 8 -27.67 17.61 25.81
C PRO A 8 -29.03 18.14 25.35
N GLY A 9 -29.37 17.94 24.08
CA GLY A 9 -30.65 18.21 23.47
C GLY A 9 -30.53 18.84 22.07
N PRO A 10 -31.55 18.66 21.22
CA PRO A 10 -31.54 19.23 19.87
C PRO A 10 -31.60 20.77 19.94
N LYS A 11 -30.81 21.42 19.08
CA LYS A 11 -30.75 22.87 18.96
C LYS A 11 -30.90 23.29 17.51
N THR A 12 -31.75 24.30 17.27
CA THR A 12 -31.98 24.88 15.95
C THR A 12 -31.54 26.33 15.96
N PHE A 13 -30.73 26.70 15.00
CA PHE A 13 -30.31 28.09 14.75
C PHE A 13 -31.01 28.58 13.50
N SER A 14 -31.52 29.76 13.53
CA SER A 14 -32.11 30.44 12.37
C SER A 14 -31.55 31.84 12.26
N LEU A 15 -31.28 32.28 11.03
CA LEU A 15 -30.78 33.61 10.74
C LEU A 15 -31.96 34.59 10.81
N ALA A 16 -31.93 35.52 11.76
CA ALA A 16 -32.89 36.60 11.85
C ALA A 16 -32.46 37.79 10.99
N ALA A 17 -33.40 38.67 10.65
CA ALA A 17 -33.10 39.88 9.86
C ALA A 17 -32.08 40.77 10.60
N GLY A 18 -30.89 40.93 10.04
CA GLY A 18 -29.80 41.71 10.62
C GLY A 18 -28.67 40.88 11.26
N ASP A 19 -28.83 39.58 11.37
CA ASP A 19 -27.74 38.68 11.81
C ASP A 19 -26.68 38.49 10.71
N GLN A 20 -25.47 38.21 11.15
CA GLN A 20 -24.34 37.87 10.25
C GLN A 20 -23.97 36.41 10.42
N TYR A 21 -23.50 35.80 9.34
CA TYR A 21 -22.86 34.48 9.38
C TYR A 21 -21.64 34.52 10.31
N GLY A 22 -21.33 33.41 10.94
CA GLY A 22 -20.16 33.30 11.82
C GLY A 22 -20.17 32.05 12.70
N THR A 23 -19.22 31.97 13.61
CA THR A 23 -19.12 30.88 14.56
C THR A 23 -20.25 30.91 15.58
N LEU A 24 -20.96 29.78 15.72
CA LEU A 24 -22.14 29.66 16.58
C LEU A 24 -21.81 29.40 18.05
N ASN A 25 -20.57 28.98 18.38
CA ASN A 25 -20.24 28.53 19.73
C ASN A 25 -18.77 28.75 20.08
N ASN A 26 -18.49 28.74 21.39
CA ASN A 26 -17.19 28.61 21.99
C ASN A 26 -17.20 27.40 22.91
N GLY A 27 -16.15 26.57 22.85
CA GLY A 27 -16.03 25.38 23.71
C GLY A 27 -16.34 24.08 22.96
N PRO A 28 -16.49 22.96 23.66
CA PRO A 28 -16.71 22.79 25.10
C PRO A 28 -15.49 22.83 26.03
N TYR A 29 -14.27 23.13 25.52
CA TYR A 29 -13.01 23.21 26.31
C TYR A 29 -12.61 21.88 26.96
N PHE A 30 -12.64 20.82 26.20
CA PHE A 30 -12.22 19.50 26.67
C PHE A 30 -10.70 19.42 26.87
N SER A 31 -10.26 18.66 27.89
CA SER A 31 -8.91 18.13 27.92
C SER A 31 -8.94 16.73 27.28
N LEU A 32 -8.28 16.58 26.15
CA LEU A 32 -8.24 15.35 25.39
C LEU A 32 -6.80 14.82 25.34
N THR A 33 -6.66 13.52 25.52
CA THR A 33 -5.35 12.87 25.40
C THR A 33 -5.01 12.60 23.94
N LYS A 34 -3.71 12.46 23.65
CA LYS A 34 -3.23 11.99 22.35
C LYS A 34 -3.98 10.75 21.89
N GLY A 35 -4.46 10.76 20.64
CA GLY A 35 -5.18 9.63 20.07
C GLY A 35 -6.13 10.00 18.93
N ARG A 36 -6.87 9.02 18.47
CA ARG A 36 -7.90 9.19 17.44
C ARG A 36 -9.26 9.40 18.06
N TYR A 37 -9.98 10.35 17.48
CA TYR A 37 -11.32 10.74 17.89
C TYR A 37 -12.27 10.69 16.71
N ARG A 38 -13.53 10.41 17.02
CA ARG A 38 -14.63 10.43 16.08
C ARG A 38 -15.75 11.26 16.67
N LEU A 39 -16.19 12.24 15.92
CA LEU A 39 -17.35 13.07 16.21
C LEU A 39 -18.48 12.68 15.26
N ASP A 40 -19.53 12.09 15.79
CA ASP A 40 -20.74 11.78 15.04
C ASP A 40 -21.78 12.89 15.30
N ILE A 41 -22.31 13.45 14.22
CA ILE A 41 -23.21 14.59 14.25
C ILE A 41 -24.47 14.21 13.49
N ALA A 42 -25.63 14.38 14.15
CA ALA A 42 -26.92 14.36 13.50
C ALA A 42 -27.42 15.79 13.38
N MET A 43 -27.74 16.22 12.16
CA MET A 43 -28.08 17.61 11.88
C MET A 43 -29.00 17.75 10.67
N ASP A 44 -29.54 18.94 10.48
CA ASP A 44 -30.25 19.35 9.27
C ASP A 44 -29.94 20.83 8.98
N SER A 45 -29.68 21.17 7.73
CA SER A 45 -29.31 22.50 7.30
C SER A 45 -29.77 22.75 5.87
N ASP A 46 -30.23 23.94 5.56
CA ASP A 46 -30.59 24.36 4.20
C ASP A 46 -29.42 25.01 3.43
N GLY A 47 -28.29 25.20 4.10
CA GLY A 47 -27.06 25.76 3.50
C GLY A 47 -25.81 25.00 3.85
N GLU A 48 -24.70 25.32 3.16
CA GLU A 48 -23.39 24.82 3.44
C GLU A 48 -22.82 25.50 4.68
N ASN A 49 -22.30 24.73 5.63
CA ASN A 49 -21.74 25.19 6.89
C ASN A 49 -20.42 24.49 7.17
N ALA A 50 -19.73 24.77 8.28
CA ALA A 50 -18.45 24.17 8.57
C ALA A 50 -18.26 23.80 10.04
N ILE A 51 -17.38 22.81 10.27
CA ILE A 51 -16.91 22.43 11.60
C ILE A 51 -15.39 22.55 11.62
N ARG A 52 -14.89 23.11 12.72
CA ARG A 52 -13.45 23.20 13.03
C ARG A 52 -13.18 22.70 14.43
N ILE A 53 -12.04 22.07 14.62
CA ILE A 53 -11.53 21.73 15.96
C ILE A 53 -10.28 22.56 16.23
N VAL A 54 -10.24 23.18 17.39
CA VAL A 54 -9.16 24.10 17.79
C VAL A 54 -8.68 23.71 19.20
N THR A 55 -7.38 23.77 19.45
CA THR A 55 -6.80 23.55 20.77
C THR A 55 -6.61 24.87 21.53
N GLY A 56 -6.40 24.81 22.84
CA GLY A 56 -6.32 26.01 23.69
C GLY A 56 -5.21 27.00 23.36
N ASN A 57 -4.23 26.62 22.54
CA ASN A 57 -3.23 27.51 21.98
C ASN A 57 -3.65 28.13 20.63
N GLY A 58 -4.90 27.90 20.19
CA GLY A 58 -5.42 28.38 18.92
C GLY A 58 -4.97 27.58 17.69
N ALA A 59 -4.23 26.48 17.88
CA ALA A 59 -3.84 25.61 16.78
C ALA A 59 -5.07 24.83 16.28
N ARG A 60 -5.25 24.82 14.95
CA ARG A 60 -6.30 24.01 14.32
C ARG A 60 -5.87 22.56 14.27
N VAL A 61 -6.80 21.67 14.60
CA VAL A 61 -6.62 20.24 14.42
C VAL A 61 -7.06 19.88 12.99
N GLU A 62 -6.28 19.10 12.32
CA GLU A 62 -6.61 18.70 10.95
C GLU A 62 -7.68 17.58 10.91
N PRO A 63 -8.60 17.67 9.94
CA PRO A 63 -8.67 18.68 8.87
C PRO A 63 -9.03 20.04 9.45
N ALA A 64 -8.38 21.10 8.94
CA ALA A 64 -8.52 22.45 9.50
C ALA A 64 -9.97 22.96 9.49
N GLN A 65 -10.77 22.47 8.57
CA GLN A 65 -12.20 22.75 8.43
C GLN A 65 -12.85 21.60 7.67
N VAL A 66 -14.03 21.18 8.11
CA VAL A 66 -14.85 20.19 7.39
C VAL A 66 -16.17 20.85 7.02
N VAL A 67 -16.46 20.80 5.73
CA VAL A 67 -17.70 21.37 5.18
C VAL A 67 -18.86 20.45 5.53
N ILE A 68 -19.94 21.05 6.02
CA ILE A 68 -21.24 20.43 6.18
C ILE A 68 -22.04 20.75 4.93
N PRO A 69 -22.28 19.78 4.02
CA PRO A 69 -23.08 20.04 2.83
C PRO A 69 -24.52 20.44 3.19
N ALA A 70 -25.14 21.28 2.38
CA ALA A 70 -26.55 21.56 2.48
C ALA A 70 -27.40 20.27 2.45
N HIS A 71 -28.51 20.25 3.15
CA HIS A 71 -29.41 19.10 3.26
C HIS A 71 -28.79 17.84 3.85
N SER A 72 -27.68 17.96 4.60
CA SER A 72 -27.06 16.84 5.32
C SER A 72 -27.91 16.41 6.52
N TRP A 73 -28.00 15.09 6.76
CA TRP A 73 -28.71 14.51 7.89
C TRP A 73 -27.79 13.97 8.98
N THR A 74 -26.72 13.32 8.58
CA THR A 74 -25.71 12.79 9.49
C THR A 74 -24.32 12.99 8.90
N MET A 75 -23.36 13.31 9.77
CA MET A 75 -21.97 13.47 9.40
C MET A 75 -21.08 12.82 10.45
N THR A 76 -19.99 12.22 10.00
CA THR A 76 -18.92 11.72 10.85
C THR A 76 -17.66 12.51 10.56
N TYR A 77 -17.07 13.08 11.60
CA TYR A 77 -15.81 13.78 11.55
C TYR A 77 -14.77 13.03 12.36
N GLU A 78 -13.68 12.59 11.72
CA GLU A 78 -12.58 11.92 12.41
C GLU A 78 -11.34 12.81 12.41
N PHE A 79 -10.71 12.91 13.57
CA PHE A 79 -9.47 13.67 13.73
C PHE A 79 -8.49 12.92 14.65
N GLU A 80 -7.24 13.31 14.60
CA GLU A 80 -6.18 12.74 15.42
C GLU A 80 -5.47 13.87 16.18
N LEU A 81 -5.35 13.70 17.51
CA LEU A 81 -4.49 14.54 18.34
C LEU A 81 -3.14 13.86 18.47
N LEU A 82 -2.10 14.57 18.06
CA LEU A 82 -0.71 14.07 18.07
C LEU A 82 -0.09 14.15 19.46
N ASP A 83 -0.56 15.10 20.26
CA ASP A 83 -0.17 15.32 21.66
C ASP A 83 -1.42 15.54 22.53
N ASP A 84 -1.26 15.43 23.85
CA ASP A 84 -2.31 15.80 24.78
C ASP A 84 -2.65 17.28 24.60
N ALA A 85 -3.91 17.61 24.53
CA ALA A 85 -4.40 18.95 24.27
C ALA A 85 -5.41 19.39 25.33
N ASP A 86 -5.22 20.57 25.89
CA ASP A 86 -6.17 21.22 26.79
C ASP A 86 -7.01 22.25 26.01
N ASN A 87 -8.19 22.52 26.55
CA ASN A 87 -9.13 23.48 25.98
C ASN A 87 -9.44 23.23 24.51
N VAL A 88 -9.74 21.98 24.17
CA VAL A 88 -10.17 21.61 22.82
C VAL A 88 -11.59 22.10 22.58
N GLU A 89 -11.77 22.86 21.51
CA GLU A 89 -13.03 23.44 21.12
C GLU A 89 -13.51 22.81 19.80
N ILE A 90 -14.80 22.53 19.74
CA ILE A 90 -15.51 22.13 18.53
C ILE A 90 -16.31 23.33 18.07
N LEU A 91 -15.82 24.01 17.05
CA LEU A 91 -16.44 25.22 16.52
C LEU A 91 -17.30 24.86 15.32
N ILE A 92 -18.53 25.40 15.31
CA ILE A 92 -19.49 25.26 14.22
C ILE A 92 -19.67 26.61 13.60
N ASP A 93 -19.34 26.74 12.34
CA ASP A 93 -19.46 27.98 11.59
C ASP A 93 -20.71 27.92 10.71
N PHE A 94 -21.61 28.88 10.94
CA PHE A 94 -22.79 29.11 10.10
C PHE A 94 -22.36 30.01 8.94
N GLU A 95 -22.23 29.45 7.77
CA GLU A 95 -21.64 30.13 6.60
C GLU A 95 -22.67 30.45 5.52
N SER A 96 -23.74 29.63 5.44
CA SER A 96 -24.79 29.83 4.46
C SER A 96 -26.13 29.19 4.89
N GLY A 97 -27.21 29.53 4.19
CA GLY A 97 -28.56 29.04 4.48
C GLY A 97 -29.35 29.93 5.44
N SER A 98 -30.54 29.49 5.78
CA SER A 98 -31.45 30.20 6.69
C SER A 98 -31.54 29.52 8.05
N TYR A 99 -31.22 28.24 8.15
CA TYR A 99 -31.19 27.49 9.41
C TYR A 99 -30.17 26.39 9.46
N LEU A 100 -29.75 26.03 10.67
CA LEU A 100 -28.97 24.85 11.00
C LEU A 100 -29.54 24.23 12.28
N ALA A 101 -30.00 22.99 12.22
CA ALA A 101 -30.47 22.23 13.36
C ALA A 101 -29.47 21.12 13.71
N ILE A 102 -28.97 21.13 14.93
CA ILE A 102 -28.10 20.07 15.47
C ILE A 102 -28.95 19.24 16.43
N HIS A 103 -29.11 17.95 16.10
CA HIS A 103 -29.93 17.04 16.89
C HIS A 103 -29.08 16.27 17.90
N GLU A 104 -27.88 15.87 17.50
CA GLU A 104 -26.99 15.06 18.34
C GLU A 104 -25.53 15.33 17.96
N LEU A 105 -24.66 15.32 18.97
CA LEU A 105 -23.21 15.50 18.80
C LEU A 105 -22.49 14.59 19.79
N ASN A 106 -21.86 13.51 19.27
CA ASN A 106 -21.21 12.50 20.06
C ASN A 106 -19.70 12.43 19.74
N LEU A 107 -18.87 12.64 20.76
CA LEU A 107 -17.43 12.54 20.65
C LEU A 107 -16.93 11.24 21.30
N HIS A 108 -16.23 10.42 20.55
CA HIS A 108 -15.67 9.15 20.99
C HIS A 108 -14.17 9.06 20.72
N MET A 109 -13.40 8.66 21.73
CA MET A 109 -12.02 8.24 21.54
C MET A 109 -11.96 6.75 21.18
N PHE A 110 -11.20 6.38 20.14
CA PHE A 110 -11.09 4.98 19.71
C PHE A 110 -9.65 4.54 19.37
N CYS A 111 -8.64 5.12 20.04
CA CYS A 111 -7.24 4.73 19.87
C CYS A 111 -6.97 3.36 20.49
N THR A 112 -6.57 2.39 19.65
CA THR A 112 -6.30 1.01 20.06
C THR A 112 -4.83 0.59 19.93
N ASP A 113 -3.91 1.52 19.71
CA ASP A 113 -2.48 1.24 19.47
C ASP A 113 -1.87 0.35 20.55
N ARG A 114 -2.09 0.69 21.82
CA ARG A 114 -1.57 -0.09 22.97
C ARG A 114 -2.14 -1.51 23.01
N VAL A 115 -3.42 -1.68 22.66
CA VAL A 115 -4.08 -2.99 22.59
C VAL A 115 -3.40 -3.85 21.53
N TRP A 116 -3.19 -3.29 20.35
CA TRP A 116 -2.51 -3.99 19.27
C TRP A 116 -1.04 -4.30 19.58
N MET A 117 -0.31 -3.42 20.25
CA MET A 117 1.05 -3.73 20.73
C MET A 117 1.06 -4.97 21.61
N VAL A 118 0.15 -5.05 22.58
CA VAL A 118 0.04 -6.23 23.48
C VAL A 118 -0.36 -7.49 22.70
N LEU A 119 -1.31 -7.39 21.79
CA LEU A 119 -1.76 -8.54 20.96
C LEU A 119 -0.64 -9.05 20.06
N LEU A 120 0.11 -8.15 19.38
CA LEU A 120 1.22 -8.53 18.51
C LEU A 120 2.38 -9.15 19.32
N ALA A 121 2.72 -8.57 20.47
CA ALA A 121 3.72 -9.13 21.37
C ALA A 121 3.28 -10.52 21.92
N GLY A 122 2.02 -10.66 22.33
CA GLY A 122 1.45 -11.92 22.76
C GLY A 122 1.46 -12.99 21.66
N LEU A 123 1.09 -12.63 20.42
CA LEU A 123 1.16 -13.51 19.27
C LEU A 123 2.60 -13.98 19.00
N ALA A 124 3.57 -13.06 19.03
CA ALA A 124 4.99 -13.39 18.86
C ALA A 124 5.47 -14.36 19.94
N ALA A 125 5.11 -14.12 21.21
CA ALA A 125 5.43 -15.01 22.34
C ALA A 125 4.79 -16.39 22.17
N CYS A 126 3.52 -16.47 21.75
CA CYS A 126 2.83 -17.74 21.48
C CYS A 126 3.50 -18.52 20.35
N VAL A 127 3.88 -17.86 19.24
CA VAL A 127 4.61 -18.50 18.14
C VAL A 127 5.95 -19.04 18.63
N PHE A 128 6.70 -18.22 19.37
CA PHE A 128 7.98 -18.65 19.96
C PHE A 128 7.82 -19.85 20.88
N TYR A 129 6.84 -19.83 21.79
CA TYR A 129 6.51 -20.93 22.69
C TYR A 129 6.16 -22.21 21.93
N VAL A 130 5.30 -22.14 20.93
CA VAL A 130 4.93 -23.30 20.09
C VAL A 130 6.14 -23.87 19.36
N LEU A 131 7.04 -23.03 18.83
CA LEU A 131 8.27 -23.48 18.17
C LEU A 131 9.22 -24.15 19.16
N ALA A 132 9.34 -23.61 20.40
CA ALA A 132 10.14 -24.20 21.47
C ALA A 132 9.59 -25.55 21.90
N CYS A 133 8.31 -25.66 22.23
CA CYS A 133 7.65 -26.91 22.64
C CYS A 133 7.73 -28.01 21.58
N ARG A 134 7.81 -27.63 20.30
CA ARG A 134 7.98 -28.58 19.20
C ARG A 134 9.43 -28.95 18.90
N GLY A 135 10.39 -28.49 19.71
CA GLY A 135 11.81 -28.76 19.53
C GLY A 135 12.44 -28.15 18.28
N TYR A 136 11.77 -27.15 17.66
CA TYR A 136 12.34 -26.44 16.52
C TYR A 136 13.44 -25.46 16.92
N LEU A 137 13.42 -24.95 18.16
CA LEU A 137 14.38 -23.99 18.69
C LEU A 137 15.56 -24.68 19.37
N THR A 138 16.53 -25.12 18.56
CA THR A 138 17.86 -25.48 19.09
C THR A 138 18.66 -24.22 19.41
N GLN A 139 19.66 -24.29 20.31
CA GLN A 139 20.53 -23.16 20.60
C GLN A 139 21.11 -22.50 19.34
N LYS A 140 21.54 -23.32 18.38
CA LYS A 140 22.02 -22.82 17.09
C LYS A 140 20.98 -22.01 16.34
N ARG A 141 19.74 -22.50 16.24
CA ARG A 141 18.64 -21.80 15.57
C ARG A 141 18.21 -20.54 16.30
N VAL A 142 18.21 -20.56 17.63
CA VAL A 142 17.94 -19.35 18.41
C VAL A 142 18.97 -18.26 18.10
N ARG A 143 20.27 -18.58 18.10
CA ARG A 143 21.32 -17.61 17.74
C ARG A 143 21.15 -17.07 16.31
N MET A 144 20.83 -17.93 15.35
CA MET A 144 20.55 -17.52 13.97
C MET A 144 19.32 -16.61 13.86
N LEU A 145 18.25 -16.94 14.56
CA LEU A 145 17.05 -16.09 14.62
C LEU A 145 17.33 -14.72 15.26
N LEU A 146 18.17 -14.67 16.30
CA LEU A 146 18.57 -13.41 16.93
C LEU A 146 19.35 -12.51 15.96
N ILE A 147 20.24 -13.07 15.11
CA ILE A 147 20.95 -12.30 14.09
C ILE A 147 19.96 -11.67 13.08
N ILE A 148 19.01 -12.47 12.57
CA ILE A 148 17.98 -11.97 11.65
C ILE A 148 17.09 -10.91 12.35
N ALA A 149 16.67 -11.18 13.59
CA ALA A 149 15.85 -10.26 14.37
C ALA A 149 16.57 -8.93 14.61
N ALA A 150 17.88 -8.97 14.89
CA ALA A 150 18.70 -7.77 15.02
C ALA A 150 18.77 -6.97 13.71
N ALA A 151 18.97 -7.64 12.57
CA ALA A 151 18.97 -6.97 11.26
C ALA A 151 17.60 -6.34 10.95
N VAL A 152 16.49 -7.06 11.23
CA VAL A 152 15.13 -6.53 11.06
C VAL A 152 14.89 -5.35 12.02
N PHE A 153 15.32 -5.43 13.27
CA PHE A 153 15.17 -4.35 14.22
C PHE A 153 15.91 -3.09 13.76
N VAL A 154 17.17 -3.24 13.35
CA VAL A 154 18.00 -2.13 12.85
C VAL A 154 17.39 -1.52 11.58
N SER A 155 16.97 -2.34 10.60
CA SER A 155 16.33 -1.85 9.38
C SER A 155 14.96 -1.20 9.65
N SER A 156 14.31 -1.53 10.77
CA SER A 156 13.01 -0.97 11.17
C SER A 156 13.13 0.24 12.10
N TRP A 157 14.35 0.61 12.50
CA TRP A 157 14.59 1.70 13.45
C TRP A 157 13.89 3.02 13.08
N PRO A 158 13.93 3.49 11.81
CA PRO A 158 13.21 4.70 11.41
C PRO A 158 11.69 4.60 11.57
N ALA A 159 11.10 3.40 11.45
CA ALA A 159 9.67 3.17 11.62
C ALA A 159 9.22 3.13 13.08
N LEU A 160 10.16 3.07 14.04
CA LEU A 160 9.85 3.06 15.48
C LEU A 160 9.76 4.47 16.09
N ARG A 161 9.94 5.51 15.28
CA ARG A 161 9.82 6.90 15.72
C ARG A 161 8.38 7.25 16.06
N GLU A 162 8.22 8.22 16.92
CA GLU A 162 6.90 8.79 17.24
C GLU A 162 6.25 9.43 16.01
N ASN A 163 7.04 10.11 15.18
CA ASN A 163 6.62 10.69 13.92
C ASN A 163 7.35 10.02 12.76
N LEU A 164 6.61 9.70 11.68
CA LEU A 164 7.19 9.09 10.49
C LEU A 164 7.94 10.12 9.64
N PHE A 165 9.01 9.66 9.02
CA PHE A 165 9.63 10.40 7.94
C PHE A 165 8.71 10.37 6.71
N ILE A 166 8.48 11.53 6.09
CA ILE A 166 7.69 11.64 4.86
C ILE A 166 8.63 11.48 3.66
N GLY A 167 8.66 10.28 3.09
CA GLY A 167 9.35 10.01 1.84
C GLY A 167 8.59 10.56 0.63
N HIS A 168 9.20 10.46 -0.55
CA HIS A 168 8.71 11.09 -1.79
C HIS A 168 7.27 10.69 -2.15
N ASP A 169 6.93 9.40 -2.01
CA ASP A 169 5.63 8.86 -2.40
C ASP A 169 4.67 8.67 -1.21
N SER A 170 5.07 9.12 0.00
CA SER A 170 4.30 8.89 1.24
C SER A 170 2.88 9.40 1.13
N ILE A 171 2.68 10.65 0.73
CA ILE A 171 1.37 11.30 0.64
C ILE A 171 0.44 10.51 -0.27
N PHE A 172 0.92 10.11 -1.45
CA PHE A 172 0.15 9.31 -2.39
C PHE A 172 -0.28 7.97 -1.78
N HIS A 173 0.65 7.23 -1.16
CA HIS A 173 0.33 5.92 -0.59
C HIS A 173 -0.53 5.98 0.66
N LEU A 174 -0.39 7.03 1.45
CA LEU A 174 -1.27 7.27 2.59
C LEU A 174 -2.70 7.57 2.15
N GLY A 175 -2.86 8.36 1.08
CA GLY A 175 -4.15 8.56 0.43
C GLY A 175 -4.76 7.23 -0.06
N ARG A 176 -3.96 6.32 -0.63
CA ARG A 176 -4.42 4.98 -1.01
C ARG A 176 -4.88 4.14 0.19
N ILE A 177 -4.16 4.19 1.32
CA ILE A 177 -4.60 3.48 2.54
C ILE A 177 -5.96 4.01 3.01
N ARG A 178 -6.14 5.34 3.04
CA ARG A 178 -7.44 5.95 3.35
C ARG A 178 -8.54 5.50 2.39
N ASN A 179 -8.19 5.42 1.12
CA ASN A 179 -9.10 4.93 0.08
C ASN A 179 -9.59 3.51 0.37
N VAL A 180 -8.68 2.63 0.80
CA VAL A 180 -9.04 1.27 1.22
C VAL A 180 -9.92 1.30 2.47
N VAL A 181 -9.61 2.14 3.45
CA VAL A 181 -10.43 2.32 4.67
C VAL A 181 -11.84 2.78 4.31
N GLY A 182 -11.97 3.84 3.50
CA GLY A 182 -13.27 4.36 3.06
C GLY A 182 -14.07 3.33 2.28
N GLY A 183 -13.45 2.67 1.29
CA GLY A 183 -14.12 1.65 0.50
C GLY A 183 -14.61 0.46 1.34
N LEU A 184 -13.85 0.03 2.35
CA LEU A 184 -14.28 -1.02 3.27
C LEU A 184 -15.46 -0.57 4.14
N ARG A 185 -15.49 0.68 4.59
CA ARG A 185 -16.62 1.28 5.31
C ARG A 185 -17.87 1.37 4.44
N ASP A 186 -17.71 1.69 3.15
CA ASP A 186 -18.78 1.67 2.16
C ASP A 186 -19.24 0.24 1.78
N GLY A 187 -18.69 -0.80 2.43
CA GLY A 187 -19.04 -2.21 2.17
C GLY A 187 -18.43 -2.78 0.89
N GLN A 188 -17.43 -2.14 0.29
CA GLN A 188 -16.72 -2.69 -0.85
C GLN A 188 -15.69 -3.74 -0.40
N PHE A 189 -15.71 -4.92 -1.01
CA PHE A 189 -14.64 -5.91 -0.88
C PHE A 189 -14.58 -6.78 -2.14
N PRO A 190 -13.45 -6.84 -2.86
CA PRO A 190 -12.28 -5.95 -2.75
C PRO A 190 -12.63 -4.49 -3.03
N VAL A 191 -11.89 -3.56 -2.42
CA VAL A 191 -12.06 -2.11 -2.69
C VAL A 191 -11.56 -1.82 -4.11
N ARG A 192 -12.35 -1.09 -4.88
CA ARG A 192 -12.03 -0.73 -6.26
C ARG A 192 -12.21 0.74 -6.56
N MET A 193 -13.13 1.36 -5.83
CA MET A 193 -13.42 2.77 -6.00
C MET A 193 -13.25 3.47 -4.66
N GLY A 194 -12.41 4.45 -4.64
CA GLY A 194 -12.22 5.25 -3.47
C GLY A 194 -12.96 6.57 -3.55
N GLY A 195 -13.61 6.91 -2.46
CA GLY A 195 -14.33 8.17 -2.33
C GLY A 195 -13.80 9.05 -1.20
N GLY A 196 -12.81 8.56 -0.44
CA GLY A 196 -12.36 9.21 0.79
C GLY A 196 -11.52 10.49 0.58
N GLY A 197 -12.08 11.51 -0.05
CA GLY A 197 -11.42 12.80 -0.27
C GLY A 197 -10.64 12.91 -1.58
N ILE A 198 -10.39 11.81 -2.28
CA ILE A 198 -9.69 11.85 -3.58
C ILE A 198 -10.51 12.62 -4.59
N ASN A 199 -9.88 13.53 -5.34
CA ASN A 199 -10.52 14.38 -6.33
C ASN A 199 -11.70 15.18 -5.71
N GLY A 200 -11.51 15.76 -4.54
CA GLY A 200 -12.59 16.50 -3.87
C GLY A 200 -13.77 15.62 -3.43
N GLY A 201 -13.55 14.31 -3.24
CA GLY A 201 -14.60 13.33 -2.91
C GLY A 201 -15.32 12.73 -4.10
N TYR A 202 -14.93 13.07 -5.33
CA TYR A 202 -15.54 12.52 -6.56
C TYR A 202 -15.14 11.08 -6.86
N GLY A 203 -14.12 10.58 -6.17
CA GLY A 203 -13.61 9.23 -6.32
C GLY A 203 -12.53 9.08 -7.37
N SER A 204 -11.84 7.95 -7.32
CA SER A 204 -10.78 7.57 -8.26
C SER A 204 -10.72 6.06 -8.43
N ALA A 205 -10.36 5.63 -9.64
CA ALA A 205 -10.13 4.23 -9.97
C ALA A 205 -8.71 3.74 -9.62
N VAL A 206 -7.96 4.47 -8.80
CA VAL A 206 -6.56 4.14 -8.44
C VAL A 206 -6.41 2.69 -7.95
N SER A 207 -7.33 2.19 -7.12
CA SER A 207 -7.31 0.82 -6.59
C SER A 207 -7.51 -0.28 -7.65
N ILE A 208 -7.97 0.08 -8.86
CA ILE A 208 -8.07 -0.84 -10.00
C ILE A 208 -6.74 -0.91 -10.75
N PHE A 209 -6.08 0.24 -10.96
CA PHE A 209 -4.83 0.34 -11.70
C PHE A 209 -3.58 0.05 -10.87
N TYR A 210 -3.63 0.32 -9.59
CA TYR A 210 -2.54 0.08 -8.66
C TYR A 210 -3.01 -0.87 -7.54
N PRO A 211 -2.62 -2.16 -7.56
CA PRO A 211 -3.14 -3.16 -6.62
C PRO A 211 -2.93 -2.77 -5.15
N ASP A 212 -3.95 -2.95 -4.34
CA ASP A 212 -3.98 -2.52 -2.92
C ASP A 212 -3.86 -3.68 -1.93
N LEU A 213 -3.62 -4.91 -2.39
CA LEU A 213 -3.67 -6.09 -1.51
C LEU A 213 -2.81 -5.93 -0.23
N MET A 214 -1.61 -5.36 -0.36
CA MET A 214 -0.72 -5.16 0.79
C MET A 214 -1.21 -4.03 1.70
N LEU A 215 -1.98 -3.07 1.18
CA LEU A 215 -2.50 -1.93 1.93
C LEU A 215 -3.69 -2.29 2.84
N TYR A 216 -4.29 -3.48 2.65
CA TYR A 216 -5.31 -3.96 3.59
C TYR A 216 -4.75 -4.15 5.00
N ILE A 217 -3.44 -4.40 5.16
CA ILE A 217 -2.82 -4.56 6.48
C ILE A 217 -2.95 -3.27 7.31
N PRO A 218 -2.39 -2.12 6.87
CA PRO A 218 -2.55 -0.87 7.61
C PRO A 218 -4.00 -0.39 7.63
N ALA A 219 -4.78 -0.60 6.56
CA ALA A 219 -6.18 -0.19 6.51
C ALA A 219 -7.04 -0.90 7.57
N LEU A 220 -6.88 -2.21 7.76
CA LEU A 220 -7.61 -2.97 8.78
C LEU A 220 -7.20 -2.57 10.21
N LEU A 221 -5.92 -2.26 10.43
CA LEU A 221 -5.48 -1.69 11.70
C LEU A 221 -6.18 -0.35 11.96
N MET A 222 -6.23 0.54 10.97
CA MET A 222 -6.93 1.83 11.09
C MET A 222 -8.42 1.68 11.33
N ILE A 223 -9.09 0.72 10.69
CA ILE A 223 -10.52 0.42 10.94
C ILE A 223 -10.71 -0.06 12.38
N SER A 224 -9.75 -0.78 12.93
CA SER A 224 -9.81 -1.23 14.33
C SER A 224 -9.52 -0.12 15.35
N GLY A 225 -9.26 1.11 14.90
CA GLY A 225 -9.06 2.30 15.75
C GLY A 225 -7.60 2.63 16.07
N THR A 226 -6.62 2.09 15.32
CA THR A 226 -5.23 2.53 15.50
C THR A 226 -4.99 3.87 14.82
N THR A 227 -3.98 4.60 15.30
CA THR A 227 -3.44 5.76 14.60
C THR A 227 -2.82 5.34 13.27
N ILE A 228 -2.78 6.25 12.30
CA ILE A 228 -2.13 6.01 11.01
C ILE A 228 -0.64 5.76 11.18
N GLN A 229 -0.01 6.49 12.09
CA GLN A 229 1.38 6.34 12.47
C GLN A 229 1.68 4.90 12.90
N PHE A 230 0.91 4.35 13.84
CA PHE A 230 1.07 2.97 14.32
C PHE A 230 0.82 1.96 13.21
N ALA A 231 -0.25 2.15 12.42
CA ALA A 231 -0.60 1.23 11.33
C ALA A 231 0.52 1.12 10.29
N ILE A 232 1.13 2.25 9.90
CA ILE A 232 2.25 2.29 8.96
C ILE A 232 3.51 1.71 9.58
N SER A 233 3.83 2.05 10.83
CA SER A 233 5.00 1.48 11.54
C SER A 233 4.93 -0.05 11.56
N VAL A 234 3.78 -0.61 11.94
CA VAL A 234 3.55 -2.07 11.89
C VAL A 234 3.71 -2.63 10.48
N PHE A 235 3.16 -1.95 9.48
CA PHE A 235 3.27 -2.36 8.09
C PHE A 235 4.72 -2.39 7.60
N LEU A 236 5.52 -1.35 7.87
CA LEU A 236 6.94 -1.29 7.49
C LEU A 236 7.76 -2.39 8.17
N ILE A 237 7.51 -2.64 9.47
CA ILE A 237 8.15 -3.75 10.20
C ILE A 237 7.80 -5.10 9.56
N MET A 238 6.53 -5.32 9.19
CA MET A 238 6.10 -6.54 8.52
C MET A 238 6.76 -6.71 7.15
N VAL A 239 6.95 -5.63 6.37
CA VAL A 239 7.70 -5.65 5.10
C VAL A 239 9.16 -6.05 5.33
N ASN A 240 9.80 -5.53 6.37
CA ASN A 240 11.18 -5.88 6.73
C ASN A 240 11.29 -7.36 7.15
N ILE A 241 10.36 -7.86 7.97
CA ILE A 241 10.28 -9.28 8.35
C ILE A 241 10.06 -10.16 7.12
N ALA A 242 9.12 -9.81 6.25
CA ALA A 242 8.82 -10.57 5.03
C ALA A 242 10.04 -10.64 4.10
N SER A 243 10.78 -9.53 3.94
CA SER A 243 12.03 -9.47 3.17
C SER A 243 13.10 -10.40 3.75
N ALA A 244 13.30 -10.36 5.08
CA ALA A 244 14.26 -11.22 5.75
C ALA A 244 13.91 -12.70 5.58
N VAL A 245 12.64 -13.06 5.80
CA VAL A 245 12.16 -14.44 5.71
C VAL A 245 12.24 -14.98 4.28
N SER A 246 11.79 -14.21 3.30
CA SER A 246 11.81 -14.60 1.89
C SER A 246 13.26 -14.83 1.39
N MET A 247 14.17 -13.94 1.77
CA MET A 247 15.59 -14.08 1.43
C MET A 247 16.25 -15.26 2.16
N TYR A 248 15.95 -15.46 3.45
CA TYR A 248 16.41 -16.63 4.20
C TYR A 248 16.01 -17.94 3.52
N VAL A 249 14.73 -18.05 3.16
CA VAL A 249 14.20 -19.27 2.50
C VAL A 249 14.85 -19.46 1.14
N CYS A 250 15.02 -18.39 0.37
CA CYS A 250 15.65 -18.40 -0.95
C CYS A 250 17.11 -18.87 -0.87
N ALA A 251 17.93 -18.20 -0.08
CA ALA A 251 19.36 -18.48 0.02
C ALA A 251 19.65 -19.86 0.62
N ARG A 252 18.95 -20.19 1.74
CA ARG A 252 19.03 -21.52 2.35
C ARG A 252 18.72 -22.62 1.35
N ARG A 253 17.74 -22.42 0.48
CA ARG A 253 17.31 -23.44 -0.47
C ARG A 253 18.26 -23.57 -1.66
N ILE A 254 18.77 -22.45 -2.18
CA ILE A 254 19.72 -22.45 -3.31
C ILE A 254 21.06 -23.07 -2.91
N PHE A 255 21.54 -22.76 -1.70
CA PHE A 255 22.86 -23.18 -1.23
C PHE A 255 22.84 -24.36 -0.24
N ASP A 256 21.65 -24.79 0.19
CA ASP A 256 21.46 -25.87 1.17
C ASP A 256 22.29 -25.65 2.45
N ASP A 257 22.20 -24.43 3.02
CA ASP A 257 22.91 -24.05 4.25
C ASP A 257 22.12 -22.98 5.01
N GLU A 258 21.83 -23.24 6.31
CA GLU A 258 21.07 -22.31 7.17
C GLU A 258 21.85 -21.01 7.44
N ALA A 259 23.17 -21.07 7.60
CA ALA A 259 23.99 -19.89 7.85
C ALA A 259 24.05 -18.97 6.63
N VAL A 260 24.09 -19.55 5.41
CA VAL A 260 23.96 -18.76 4.17
C VAL A 260 22.64 -18.04 4.12
N GLY A 261 21.54 -18.71 4.51
CA GLY A 261 20.23 -18.07 4.65
C GLY A 261 20.26 -16.85 5.56
N VAL A 262 20.90 -16.97 6.73
CA VAL A 262 21.04 -15.87 7.69
C VAL A 262 21.85 -14.71 7.11
N SER A 263 23.04 -14.98 6.60
CA SER A 263 23.94 -13.94 6.08
C SER A 263 23.34 -13.22 4.87
N ALA A 264 22.73 -13.95 3.94
CA ALA A 264 22.03 -13.36 2.79
C ALA A 264 20.84 -12.47 3.25
N SER A 265 20.07 -12.89 4.27
CA SER A 265 19.00 -12.07 4.85
C SER A 265 19.52 -10.77 5.42
N VAL A 266 20.65 -10.80 6.13
CA VAL A 266 21.27 -9.61 6.71
C VAL A 266 21.72 -8.65 5.63
N PHE A 267 22.44 -9.11 4.60
CA PHE A 267 22.84 -8.30 3.46
C PHE A 267 21.62 -7.67 2.77
N TYR A 268 20.56 -8.44 2.55
CA TYR A 268 19.39 -7.97 1.83
C TYR A 268 18.56 -6.95 2.61
N VAL A 269 18.29 -7.23 3.89
CA VAL A 269 17.44 -6.34 4.71
C VAL A 269 18.10 -4.99 4.98
N LEU A 270 19.45 -4.98 5.05
CA LEU A 270 20.25 -3.77 5.27
C LEU A 270 20.90 -3.25 3.98
N ALA A 271 20.46 -3.71 2.80
CA ALA A 271 20.90 -3.15 1.52
C ALA A 271 20.44 -1.69 1.37
N ILE A 272 21.35 -0.84 0.95
CA ILE A 272 21.15 0.62 0.94
C ILE A 272 19.98 1.03 0.02
N TYR A 273 19.95 0.53 -1.23
CA TYR A 273 18.86 0.85 -2.14
C TYR A 273 17.50 0.41 -1.57
N ARG A 274 17.46 -0.78 -0.95
CA ARG A 274 16.22 -1.24 -0.31
C ARG A 274 15.76 -0.32 0.82
N LEU A 275 16.69 0.17 1.66
CA LEU A 275 16.36 1.13 2.74
C LEU A 275 15.87 2.46 2.16
N THR A 276 16.49 2.92 1.08
CA THR A 276 16.04 4.10 0.32
C THR A 276 14.61 3.90 -0.19
N ASP A 277 14.30 2.75 -0.74
CA ASP A 277 12.96 2.45 -1.30
C ASP A 277 11.89 2.38 -0.20
N VAL A 278 12.24 1.83 0.97
CA VAL A 278 11.32 1.72 2.11
C VAL A 278 11.05 3.10 2.75
N TYR A 279 12.07 3.93 2.93
CA TYR A 279 11.95 5.15 3.73
C TYR A 279 12.04 6.42 2.89
N THR A 280 13.15 6.67 2.19
CA THR A 280 13.37 7.92 1.46
C THR A 280 12.37 8.09 0.32
N ARG A 281 12.14 7.05 -0.47
CA ARG A 281 11.13 7.04 -1.51
C ARG A 281 9.73 6.78 -0.94
N ALA A 282 9.64 5.95 0.09
CA ALA A 282 8.39 5.39 0.59
C ALA A 282 7.55 4.77 -0.53
N ALA A 283 8.22 4.11 -1.49
CA ALA A 283 7.61 3.52 -2.67
C ALA A 283 6.93 2.18 -2.32
N VAL A 284 5.76 2.26 -1.69
CA VAL A 284 5.05 1.11 -1.10
C VAL A 284 4.89 -0.06 -2.06
N GLY A 285 4.63 0.21 -3.32
CA GLY A 285 4.53 -0.84 -4.34
C GLY A 285 5.85 -1.59 -4.54
N GLU A 286 6.94 -0.85 -4.74
CA GLU A 286 8.27 -1.42 -5.00
C GLU A 286 8.83 -2.14 -3.77
N MET A 287 8.76 -1.52 -2.57
CA MET A 287 9.27 -2.14 -1.35
C MET A 287 8.51 -3.44 -0.98
N THR A 288 7.21 -3.52 -1.25
CA THR A 288 6.45 -4.75 -1.03
C THR A 288 6.74 -5.80 -2.10
N ALA A 289 7.00 -5.40 -3.35
CA ALA A 289 7.50 -6.29 -4.38
C ALA A 289 8.88 -6.83 -4.02
N MET A 290 9.80 -5.99 -3.51
CA MET A 290 11.10 -6.42 -3.00
C MET A 290 10.98 -7.44 -1.86
N ALA A 291 9.98 -7.32 -0.98
CA ALA A 291 9.76 -8.29 0.08
C ALA A 291 9.42 -9.71 -0.45
N VAL A 292 8.81 -9.80 -1.63
CA VAL A 292 8.41 -11.06 -2.27
C VAL A 292 9.40 -11.52 -3.34
N LEU A 293 10.24 -10.62 -3.86
CA LEU A 293 11.18 -10.87 -4.96
C LEU A 293 12.10 -12.08 -4.73
N PRO A 294 12.69 -12.31 -3.53
CA PRO A 294 13.47 -13.51 -3.28
C PRO A 294 12.68 -14.81 -3.46
N LEU A 295 11.37 -14.81 -3.15
CA LEU A 295 10.50 -15.96 -3.37
C LEU A 295 10.26 -16.22 -4.87
N PHE A 296 10.12 -15.15 -5.65
CA PHE A 296 10.02 -15.25 -7.12
C PHE A 296 11.31 -15.82 -7.73
N VAL A 297 12.47 -15.30 -7.32
CA VAL A 297 13.79 -15.80 -7.76
C VAL A 297 13.96 -17.28 -7.39
N LEU A 298 13.59 -17.68 -6.16
CA LEU A 298 13.59 -19.08 -5.75
C LEU A 298 12.65 -19.92 -6.62
N GLY A 299 11.46 -19.41 -6.92
CA GLY A 299 10.49 -20.09 -7.76
C GLY A 299 11.02 -20.35 -9.18
N LEU A 300 11.65 -19.35 -9.80
CA LEU A 300 12.35 -19.50 -11.10
C LEU A 300 13.48 -20.52 -11.02
N TRP A 301 14.32 -20.40 -10.00
CA TRP A 301 15.44 -21.33 -9.82
C TRP A 301 14.96 -22.78 -9.65
N GLU A 302 13.92 -23.03 -8.82
CA GLU A 302 13.37 -24.37 -8.62
C GLU A 302 12.77 -24.94 -9.91
N VAL A 303 12.02 -24.14 -10.67
CA VAL A 303 11.40 -24.61 -11.90
C VAL A 303 12.44 -24.90 -12.97
N ILE A 304 13.49 -24.08 -13.11
CA ILE A 304 14.47 -24.21 -14.21
C ILE A 304 15.64 -25.14 -13.83
N TRP A 305 16.20 -25.01 -12.62
CA TRP A 305 17.42 -25.72 -12.23
C TRP A 305 17.24 -26.66 -11.03
N GLY A 306 16.21 -26.43 -10.19
CA GLY A 306 15.92 -27.20 -8.99
C GLY A 306 14.84 -28.27 -9.19
N ASP A 307 13.90 -28.35 -8.24
CA ASP A 307 12.76 -29.28 -8.24
C ASP A 307 11.55 -28.63 -8.92
N LYS A 308 11.30 -28.97 -10.19
CA LYS A 308 10.17 -28.45 -10.98
C LYS A 308 8.78 -28.68 -10.35
N ASN A 309 8.64 -29.60 -9.38
CA ASN A 309 7.37 -29.83 -8.68
C ASN A 309 7.03 -28.72 -7.68
N ARG A 310 7.98 -27.82 -7.40
CA ARG A 310 7.79 -26.63 -6.55
C ARG A 310 7.34 -25.40 -7.31
N TRP A 311 6.80 -25.56 -8.52
CA TRP A 311 6.32 -24.50 -9.39
C TRP A 311 5.34 -23.53 -8.70
N VAL A 312 4.63 -23.97 -7.64
CA VAL A 312 3.74 -23.11 -6.82
C VAL A 312 4.51 -21.94 -6.17
N LEU A 313 5.81 -22.08 -5.86
CA LEU A 313 6.62 -20.98 -5.35
C LEU A 313 6.74 -19.86 -6.37
N LEU A 314 6.91 -20.20 -7.66
CA LEU A 314 6.93 -19.22 -8.74
C LEU A 314 5.57 -18.53 -8.88
N THR A 315 4.47 -19.27 -8.79
CA THR A 315 3.11 -18.70 -8.79
C THR A 315 2.94 -17.68 -7.66
N LEU A 316 3.28 -18.05 -6.42
CA LEU A 316 3.12 -17.18 -5.26
C LEU A 316 4.02 -15.93 -5.35
N GLY A 317 5.27 -16.11 -5.79
CA GLY A 317 6.18 -14.99 -6.03
C GLY A 317 5.65 -14.03 -7.10
N ALA A 318 5.24 -14.55 -8.25
CA ALA A 318 4.69 -13.74 -9.35
C ALA A 318 3.39 -13.02 -8.95
N THR A 319 2.46 -13.73 -8.28
CA THR A 319 1.22 -13.14 -7.77
C THR A 319 1.51 -12.05 -6.74
N GLY A 320 2.41 -12.30 -5.79
CA GLY A 320 2.77 -11.31 -4.78
C GLY A 320 3.37 -10.03 -5.38
N ILE A 321 4.24 -10.17 -6.39
CA ILE A 321 4.82 -9.01 -7.09
C ILE A 321 3.74 -8.26 -7.88
N PHE A 322 2.87 -8.96 -8.61
CA PHE A 322 1.78 -8.32 -9.35
C PHE A 322 0.83 -7.55 -8.42
N GLN A 323 0.49 -8.12 -7.27
CA GLN A 323 -0.36 -7.48 -6.25
C GLN A 323 0.36 -6.39 -5.44
N SER A 324 1.65 -6.20 -5.66
CA SER A 324 2.45 -5.12 -5.06
C SER A 324 2.66 -3.97 -6.04
N HIS A 325 3.24 -4.24 -7.24
CA HIS A 325 3.71 -3.20 -8.14
C HIS A 325 3.75 -3.67 -9.60
N ILE A 326 3.02 -2.97 -10.47
CA ILE A 326 2.93 -3.35 -11.90
C ILE A 326 4.28 -3.22 -12.60
N ILE A 327 5.05 -2.15 -12.33
CA ILE A 327 6.36 -1.95 -12.97
C ILE A 327 7.35 -3.04 -12.53
N SER A 328 7.39 -3.38 -11.25
CA SER A 328 8.20 -4.52 -10.76
C SER A 328 7.77 -5.85 -11.40
N THR A 329 6.48 -6.00 -11.75
CA THR A 329 6.00 -7.17 -12.49
C THR A 329 6.61 -7.24 -13.89
N LEU A 330 6.73 -6.12 -14.59
CA LEU A 330 7.38 -6.06 -15.91
C LEU A 330 8.87 -6.40 -15.81
N VAL A 331 9.58 -5.87 -14.80
CA VAL A 331 10.98 -6.20 -14.52
C VAL A 331 11.15 -7.69 -14.24
N CYS A 332 10.29 -8.27 -13.41
CA CYS A 332 10.31 -9.70 -13.09
C CYS A 332 9.93 -10.57 -14.29
N ALA A 333 9.00 -10.13 -15.14
CA ALA A 333 8.68 -10.83 -16.37
C ALA A 333 9.88 -10.86 -17.34
N ALA A 334 10.57 -9.75 -17.52
CA ALA A 334 11.81 -9.69 -18.29
C ALA A 334 12.91 -10.62 -17.70
N THR A 335 13.05 -10.61 -16.37
CA THR A 335 13.98 -11.52 -15.66
C THR A 335 13.58 -12.98 -15.87
N ALA A 336 12.30 -13.32 -15.86
CA ALA A 336 11.82 -14.67 -16.12
C ALA A 336 12.12 -15.11 -17.56
N VAL A 337 11.90 -14.23 -18.55
CA VAL A 337 12.25 -14.49 -19.96
C VAL A 337 13.75 -14.74 -20.09
N PHE A 338 14.58 -13.86 -19.52
CA PHE A 338 16.04 -14.04 -19.53
C PHE A 338 16.45 -15.38 -18.89
N ALA A 339 15.93 -15.73 -17.72
CA ALA A 339 16.19 -17.00 -17.06
C ALA A 339 15.74 -18.21 -17.89
N CYS A 340 14.61 -18.11 -18.60
CA CYS A 340 14.12 -19.15 -19.51
C CYS A 340 15.03 -19.31 -20.72
N VAL A 341 15.56 -18.24 -21.29
CA VAL A 341 16.55 -18.31 -22.38
C VAL A 341 17.82 -19.00 -21.90
N MET A 342 18.36 -18.61 -20.75
CA MET A 342 19.55 -19.24 -20.16
C MET A 342 19.33 -20.73 -19.82
N GLY A 343 18.12 -21.10 -19.42
CA GLY A 343 17.72 -22.46 -19.09
C GLY A 343 17.11 -23.27 -20.25
N ALA A 344 17.01 -22.73 -21.47
CA ALA A 344 16.17 -23.23 -22.57
C ALA A 344 16.41 -24.71 -22.88
N PHE A 345 17.67 -25.11 -22.99
CA PHE A 345 18.04 -26.50 -23.25
C PHE A 345 17.47 -27.47 -22.20
N ARG A 346 17.58 -27.09 -20.92
CA ARG A 346 17.09 -27.91 -19.81
C ARG A 346 15.55 -27.89 -19.72
N ILE A 347 14.97 -26.75 -19.98
CA ILE A 347 13.49 -26.58 -19.99
C ILE A 347 12.86 -27.51 -21.02
N ILE A 348 13.42 -27.56 -22.23
CA ILE A 348 12.91 -28.39 -23.33
C ILE A 348 13.19 -29.86 -23.03
N ARG A 349 14.45 -30.24 -22.75
CA ARG A 349 14.87 -31.63 -22.57
C ARG A 349 14.15 -32.32 -21.40
N GLU A 350 13.97 -31.64 -20.28
CA GLU A 350 13.34 -32.19 -19.07
C GLU A 350 11.84 -31.88 -18.98
N LYS A 351 11.22 -31.32 -20.04
CA LYS A 351 9.82 -30.92 -20.11
C LYS A 351 9.41 -29.99 -18.92
N ARG A 352 10.31 -29.08 -18.52
CA ARG A 352 10.09 -28.14 -17.42
C ARG A 352 9.13 -27.01 -17.80
N TRP A 353 8.93 -26.77 -19.09
CA TRP A 353 7.95 -25.83 -19.62
C TRP A 353 6.52 -26.08 -19.09
N LEU A 354 6.17 -27.36 -18.81
CA LEU A 354 4.88 -27.69 -18.20
C LEU A 354 4.72 -27.07 -16.80
N ALA A 355 5.80 -26.99 -16.02
CA ALA A 355 5.77 -26.34 -14.71
C ALA A 355 5.67 -24.81 -14.82
N LEU A 356 6.31 -24.22 -15.82
CA LEU A 356 6.19 -22.78 -16.14
C LEU A 356 4.76 -22.44 -16.53
N VAL A 357 4.15 -23.21 -17.45
CA VAL A 357 2.75 -23.03 -17.88
C VAL A 357 1.79 -23.16 -16.69
N LYS A 358 1.96 -24.18 -15.83
CA LYS A 358 1.16 -24.34 -14.61
C LYS A 358 1.30 -23.14 -13.67
N ALA A 359 2.52 -22.65 -13.49
CA ALA A 359 2.77 -21.51 -12.63
C ALA A 359 2.12 -20.24 -13.17
N ALA A 360 2.25 -19.98 -14.47
CA ALA A 360 1.65 -18.84 -15.15
C ALA A 360 0.11 -18.90 -15.13
N ALA A 361 -0.47 -20.06 -15.48
CA ALA A 361 -1.92 -20.24 -15.48
C ALA A 361 -2.53 -20.05 -14.10
N LEU A 362 -1.89 -20.60 -13.05
CA LEU A 362 -2.39 -20.44 -11.70
C LEU A 362 -2.19 -18.99 -11.20
N ALA A 363 -1.09 -18.32 -11.56
CA ALA A 363 -0.89 -16.91 -11.25
C ALA A 363 -1.97 -16.04 -11.93
N LEU A 364 -2.32 -16.33 -13.19
CA LEU A 364 -3.39 -15.65 -13.89
C LEU A 364 -4.74 -15.81 -13.15
N VAL A 365 -5.10 -17.03 -12.76
CA VAL A 365 -6.37 -17.31 -12.05
C VAL A 365 -6.41 -16.59 -10.69
N LEU A 366 -5.29 -16.58 -9.95
CA LEU A 366 -5.21 -15.88 -8.67
C LEU A 366 -5.35 -14.35 -8.80
N ASN A 367 -5.02 -13.79 -9.95
CA ASN A 367 -5.05 -12.35 -10.19
C ASN A 367 -6.26 -11.88 -11.01
N LEU A 368 -7.21 -12.74 -11.35
CA LEU A 368 -8.41 -12.37 -12.13
C LEU A 368 -9.19 -11.23 -11.48
N PHE A 369 -9.26 -11.22 -10.14
CA PHE A 369 -9.99 -10.20 -9.38
C PHE A 369 -9.44 -8.77 -9.55
N THR A 370 -8.17 -8.63 -9.91
CA THR A 370 -7.53 -7.34 -10.25
C THR A 370 -7.46 -7.15 -11.77
N LEU A 371 -7.08 -8.19 -12.51
CA LEU A 371 -6.79 -8.09 -13.94
C LEU A 371 -8.05 -7.78 -14.77
N VAL A 372 -9.20 -8.41 -14.45
CA VAL A 372 -10.43 -8.20 -15.23
C VAL A 372 -10.99 -6.78 -15.05
N PRO A 373 -11.11 -6.21 -13.83
CA PRO A 373 -11.44 -4.80 -13.66
C PRO A 373 -10.48 -3.86 -14.36
N LEU A 374 -9.15 -4.09 -14.26
CA LEU A 374 -8.11 -3.30 -14.91
C LEU A 374 -8.33 -3.26 -16.43
N LEU A 375 -8.45 -4.42 -17.08
CA LEU A 375 -8.68 -4.49 -18.52
C LEU A 375 -10.02 -3.86 -18.94
N THR A 376 -11.05 -3.96 -18.09
CA THR A 376 -12.35 -3.33 -18.34
C THR A 376 -12.21 -1.80 -18.41
N TYR A 377 -11.48 -1.18 -17.49
CA TYR A 377 -11.32 0.27 -17.45
C TYR A 377 -10.33 0.78 -18.50
N MET A 378 -9.27 0.02 -18.78
CA MET A 378 -8.38 0.33 -19.92
C MET A 378 -9.15 0.36 -21.25
N ALA A 379 -10.07 -0.57 -21.45
CA ALA A 379 -10.93 -0.58 -22.65
C ALA A 379 -11.89 0.61 -22.74
N GLN A 380 -12.14 1.33 -21.64
CA GLN A 380 -12.97 2.54 -21.59
C GLN A 380 -12.14 3.83 -21.72
N GLY A 381 -10.84 3.72 -21.94
CA GLY A 381 -9.94 4.86 -22.07
C GLY A 381 -9.50 5.48 -20.74
N VAL A 382 -9.90 4.89 -19.60
CA VAL A 382 -9.31 5.27 -18.31
C VAL A 382 -7.87 4.76 -18.33
N THR A 383 -6.92 5.67 -18.29
CA THR A 383 -5.50 5.35 -18.41
C THR A 383 -4.72 5.93 -17.25
N THR A 384 -3.50 5.44 -17.10
CA THR A 384 -2.48 6.11 -16.32
C THR A 384 -1.76 7.07 -17.27
N ASP A 385 -1.88 8.36 -17.06
CA ASP A 385 -0.95 9.33 -17.64
C ASP A 385 0.40 9.23 -16.93
N VAL A 386 1.00 8.06 -17.02
CA VAL A 386 2.39 7.90 -16.57
C VAL A 386 3.20 8.83 -17.44
N LEU A 387 3.67 9.93 -16.87
CA LEU A 387 4.67 10.78 -17.49
C LEU A 387 5.75 9.85 -18.04
N GLN A 388 5.87 9.78 -19.38
CA GLN A 388 6.87 8.94 -20.01
C GLN A 388 8.24 9.56 -19.74
N VAL A 389 8.77 9.24 -18.56
CA VAL A 389 10.12 9.62 -18.19
C VAL A 389 11.07 8.83 -19.07
N ARG A 390 11.92 9.51 -19.83
CA ARG A 390 12.92 8.83 -20.67
C ARG A 390 13.98 8.17 -19.78
N CYS A 391 14.11 6.85 -19.87
CA CYS A 391 15.10 6.09 -19.13
C CYS A 391 16.53 6.59 -19.38
N ALA A 392 16.86 6.94 -20.62
CA ALA A 392 18.18 7.46 -21.00
C ALA A 392 18.58 8.74 -20.25
N THR A 393 17.61 9.55 -19.78
CA THR A 393 17.87 10.79 -19.05
C THR A 393 17.85 10.63 -17.52
N LYS A 394 17.56 9.43 -17.04
CA LYS A 394 17.37 9.14 -15.60
C LYS A 394 18.23 7.98 -15.11
N CYS A 395 19.24 7.58 -15.86
CA CYS A 395 20.23 6.60 -15.43
C CYS A 395 21.20 7.22 -14.41
N ASN A 396 21.84 6.35 -13.65
CA ASN A 396 22.90 6.73 -12.71
C ASN A 396 24.20 7.02 -13.47
N GLU A 397 25.01 7.94 -12.97
CA GLU A 397 26.42 7.94 -13.34
C GLU A 397 27.11 6.70 -12.71
N VAL A 398 28.07 6.11 -13.43
CA VAL A 398 28.71 4.87 -12.94
C VAL A 398 29.33 5.03 -11.55
N PHE A 399 29.86 6.19 -11.23
CA PHE A 399 30.44 6.47 -9.92
C PHE A 399 29.41 6.56 -8.81
N GLU A 400 28.14 6.89 -9.11
CA GLU A 400 27.05 6.83 -8.13
C GLU A 400 26.78 5.41 -7.61
N LEU A 401 27.20 4.36 -8.33
CA LEU A 401 27.10 2.99 -7.82
C LEU A 401 27.98 2.72 -6.60
N PHE A 402 28.99 3.57 -6.37
CA PHE A 402 30.01 3.41 -5.33
C PHE A 402 29.99 4.55 -4.30
N ALA A 403 29.23 5.59 -4.53
CA ALA A 403 29.15 6.78 -3.70
C ALA A 403 27.75 6.91 -3.07
N THR A 404 27.67 6.78 -1.76
CA THR A 404 26.41 6.86 -1.02
C THR A 404 25.95 8.31 -0.89
N ASP A 405 24.82 8.64 -1.52
CA ASP A 405 24.03 9.82 -1.20
C ASP A 405 23.02 9.46 -0.10
N ILE A 406 23.25 9.95 1.11
CA ILE A 406 22.39 9.64 2.27
C ILE A 406 20.95 10.15 2.10
N THR A 407 20.73 11.14 1.23
CA THR A 407 19.41 11.71 0.98
C THR A 407 18.59 10.91 -0.04
N PHE A 408 19.27 10.35 -1.06
CA PHE A 408 18.64 9.51 -2.08
C PHE A 408 19.62 8.48 -2.65
N ALA A 409 19.93 7.47 -1.87
CA ALA A 409 20.90 6.45 -2.25
C ALA A 409 20.37 5.52 -3.36
N LYS A 410 21.13 5.41 -4.45
CA LYS A 410 20.88 4.53 -5.60
C LYS A 410 22.07 3.63 -5.88
N ASP A 411 22.91 3.43 -4.87
CA ASP A 411 24.19 2.72 -4.95
C ASP A 411 24.11 1.27 -4.41
N ILE A 412 25.19 0.53 -4.60
CA ILE A 412 25.30 -0.85 -4.12
C ILE A 412 25.48 -0.90 -2.59
N GLY A 413 25.99 0.15 -1.99
CA GLY A 413 26.31 0.23 -0.57
C GLY A 413 27.61 -0.45 -0.17
N LEU A 414 28.29 0.13 0.80
CA LEU A 414 29.60 -0.29 1.27
C LEU A 414 29.62 -1.78 1.71
N ALA A 415 28.58 -2.23 2.41
CA ALA A 415 28.50 -3.58 2.93
C ALA A 415 28.47 -4.63 1.82
N LEU A 416 27.65 -4.42 0.77
CA LEU A 416 27.60 -5.31 -0.39
C LEU A 416 28.88 -5.25 -1.20
N LEU A 417 29.52 -4.07 -1.36
CA LEU A 417 30.82 -3.94 -2.03
C LEU A 417 31.90 -4.75 -1.31
N ILE A 418 32.02 -4.62 0.01
CA ILE A 418 32.92 -5.44 0.83
C ILE A 418 32.57 -6.93 0.66
N GLY A 419 31.27 -7.27 0.68
CA GLY A 419 30.77 -8.61 0.47
C GLY A 419 31.18 -9.18 -0.89
N VAL A 420 31.08 -8.40 -1.97
CA VAL A 420 31.49 -8.78 -3.33
C VAL A 420 32.99 -9.09 -3.39
N VAL A 421 33.83 -8.16 -2.94
CA VAL A 421 35.29 -8.33 -2.93
C VAL A 421 35.70 -9.57 -2.10
N THR A 422 35.12 -9.70 -0.91
CA THR A 422 35.35 -10.85 -0.03
C THR A 422 34.90 -12.15 -0.66
N THR A 423 33.78 -12.16 -1.36
CA THR A 423 33.25 -13.33 -2.06
C THR A 423 34.16 -13.72 -3.23
N MET A 424 34.56 -12.75 -4.04
CA MET A 424 35.50 -13.02 -5.15
C MET A 424 36.80 -13.63 -4.63
N TYR A 425 37.37 -13.10 -3.55
CA TYR A 425 38.56 -13.68 -2.91
C TYR A 425 38.30 -15.09 -2.39
N ALA A 426 37.20 -15.31 -1.68
CA ALA A 426 36.85 -16.60 -1.07
C ALA A 426 36.59 -17.71 -2.11
N LEU A 427 36.11 -17.35 -3.29
CA LEU A 427 35.80 -18.29 -4.38
C LEU A 427 36.93 -18.49 -5.35
N CYS A 428 38.02 -17.72 -5.24
CA CYS A 428 39.19 -17.86 -6.11
C CYS A 428 39.78 -19.28 -6.01
N GLY A 429 39.93 -19.95 -7.15
CA GLY A 429 40.45 -21.34 -7.20
C GLY A 429 39.47 -22.43 -6.72
N ARG A 430 38.21 -22.09 -6.42
CA ARG A 430 37.15 -23.04 -6.07
C ARG A 430 36.24 -23.29 -7.27
N HIS A 431 35.76 -24.54 -7.41
CA HIS A 431 35.03 -24.99 -8.60
C HIS A 431 33.76 -25.80 -8.29
N ASP A 432 33.31 -25.84 -7.04
CA ASP A 432 32.10 -26.56 -6.66
C ASP A 432 30.84 -25.97 -7.36
N GLU A 433 29.79 -26.75 -7.48
CA GLU A 433 28.55 -26.33 -8.09
C GLU A 433 27.91 -25.13 -7.34
N LYS A 434 28.10 -25.03 -6.04
CA LYS A 434 27.64 -23.88 -5.25
C LYS A 434 28.47 -22.63 -5.53
N ASP A 435 29.80 -22.81 -5.74
CA ASP A 435 30.70 -21.71 -6.12
C ASP A 435 30.32 -21.14 -7.50
N LYS A 436 30.03 -22.02 -8.48
CA LYS A 436 29.55 -21.58 -9.81
C LYS A 436 28.23 -20.78 -9.70
N ARG A 437 27.29 -21.22 -8.85
CA ARG A 437 26.04 -20.45 -8.61
C ARG A 437 26.35 -19.07 -8.07
N ALA A 438 27.26 -18.97 -7.10
CA ALA A 438 27.63 -17.68 -6.54
C ALA A 438 28.28 -16.76 -7.57
N TRP A 439 29.17 -17.29 -8.44
CA TRP A 439 29.75 -16.54 -9.56
C TRP A 439 28.69 -16.04 -10.54
N VAL A 440 27.71 -16.88 -10.90
CA VAL A 440 26.59 -16.47 -11.77
C VAL A 440 25.78 -15.34 -11.10
N LEU A 441 25.50 -15.46 -9.80
CA LEU A 441 24.76 -14.42 -9.07
C LEU A 441 25.55 -13.11 -8.95
N LEU A 442 26.90 -13.17 -8.75
CA LEU A 442 27.75 -11.98 -8.82
C LEU A 442 27.69 -11.32 -10.19
N ALA A 443 27.79 -12.13 -11.27
CA ALA A 443 27.70 -11.61 -12.64
C ALA A 443 26.32 -10.98 -12.93
N LEU A 444 25.24 -11.60 -12.48
CA LEU A 444 23.89 -11.04 -12.62
C LEU A 444 23.71 -9.76 -11.82
N GLY A 445 24.22 -9.69 -10.58
CA GLY A 445 24.20 -8.48 -9.77
C GLY A 445 25.01 -7.35 -10.41
N ALA A 446 26.20 -7.64 -10.92
CA ALA A 446 27.01 -6.66 -11.64
C ALA A 446 26.35 -6.19 -12.95
N LEU A 447 25.72 -7.10 -13.70
CA LEU A 447 24.98 -6.78 -14.92
C LEU A 447 23.82 -5.86 -14.62
N THR A 448 22.97 -6.20 -13.64
CA THR A 448 21.81 -5.37 -13.28
C THR A 448 22.23 -4.02 -12.72
N ALA A 449 23.32 -3.93 -11.96
CA ALA A 449 23.90 -2.66 -11.54
C ALA A 449 24.39 -1.82 -12.73
N LEU A 450 25.11 -2.42 -13.67
CA LEU A 450 25.57 -1.74 -14.90
C LEU A 450 24.39 -1.25 -15.74
N MET A 451 23.30 -2.02 -15.80
CA MET A 451 22.08 -1.60 -16.52
C MET A 451 21.42 -0.37 -15.92
N THR A 452 21.73 0.03 -14.67
CA THR A 452 21.21 1.29 -14.12
C THR A 452 21.96 2.52 -14.59
N THR A 453 23.10 2.37 -15.25
CA THR A 453 24.03 3.45 -15.58
C THR A 453 23.89 3.93 -17.01
N GLU A 454 24.56 5.08 -17.30
CA GLU A 454 24.68 5.69 -18.60
C GLU A 454 25.39 4.83 -19.65
N TYR A 455 26.15 3.81 -19.23
CA TYR A 455 26.84 2.91 -20.15
C TYR A 455 25.92 1.84 -20.77
N PHE A 456 24.73 1.64 -20.20
CA PHE A 456 23.75 0.75 -20.82
C PHE A 456 23.02 1.48 -21.96
N PRO A 457 22.82 0.88 -23.13
CA PRO A 457 22.33 1.55 -24.32
C PRO A 457 20.82 1.87 -24.26
N TRP A 458 20.39 2.71 -23.30
CA TRP A 458 18.99 3.08 -23.08
C TRP A 458 18.38 3.77 -24.29
N GLU A 459 19.08 4.70 -24.94
CA GLU A 459 18.58 5.41 -26.14
C GLU A 459 18.30 4.45 -27.31
N TRP A 460 19.20 3.48 -27.51
CA TRP A 460 18.97 2.45 -28.51
C TRP A 460 17.73 1.61 -28.16
N LEU A 461 17.58 1.19 -26.89
CA LEU A 461 16.45 0.39 -26.44
C LEU A 461 15.13 1.18 -26.51
N GLU A 462 15.13 2.48 -26.18
CA GLU A 462 13.99 3.38 -26.38
C GLU A 462 13.53 3.38 -27.84
N THR A 463 14.49 3.50 -28.76
CA THR A 463 14.22 3.49 -30.22
C THR A 463 13.64 2.15 -30.68
N GLN A 464 14.26 1.02 -30.26
CA GLN A 464 13.82 -0.31 -30.70
C GLN A 464 12.46 -0.70 -30.13
N THR A 465 12.08 -0.17 -28.97
CA THR A 465 10.81 -0.49 -28.30
C THR A 465 9.73 0.58 -28.55
N ASN A 466 9.96 1.56 -29.44
CA ASN A 466 9.07 2.71 -29.63
C ASN A 466 8.69 3.39 -28.30
N GLY A 467 9.65 3.53 -27.39
CA GLY A 467 9.47 4.13 -26.07
C GLY A 467 8.83 3.23 -25.03
N MET A 468 8.46 1.99 -25.35
CA MET A 468 7.83 1.09 -24.34
C MET A 468 8.74 0.82 -23.13
N VAL A 469 10.06 0.84 -23.30
CA VAL A 469 10.99 0.67 -22.17
C VAL A 469 10.84 1.76 -21.12
N ASN A 470 10.36 2.94 -21.51
CA ASN A 470 10.16 4.09 -20.61
C ASN A 470 9.05 3.86 -19.57
N TYR A 471 8.21 2.81 -19.73
CA TYR A 471 7.34 2.38 -18.63
C TYR A 471 8.12 1.93 -17.38
N LEU A 472 9.40 1.59 -17.48
CA LEU A 472 10.29 1.39 -16.34
C LEU A 472 10.44 2.67 -15.51
N GLN A 473 10.31 3.86 -16.12
CA GLN A 473 10.46 5.21 -15.58
C GLN A 473 11.91 5.53 -15.16
N PHE A 474 12.52 4.68 -14.34
CA PHE A 474 13.83 4.91 -13.76
C PHE A 474 14.70 3.64 -13.85
N PRO A 475 15.86 3.68 -14.53
CA PRO A 475 16.79 2.56 -14.61
C PRO A 475 17.26 2.05 -13.25
N TRP A 476 17.43 2.91 -12.25
CA TRP A 476 17.86 2.51 -10.91
C TRP A 476 16.90 1.53 -10.20
N ARG A 477 15.65 1.37 -10.66
CA ARG A 477 14.74 0.31 -10.16
C ARG A 477 15.31 -1.10 -10.36
N LEU A 478 16.25 -1.28 -11.30
CA LEU A 478 16.95 -2.56 -11.45
C LEU A 478 17.86 -2.89 -10.27
N MET A 479 18.17 -1.92 -9.40
CA MET A 479 18.88 -2.17 -8.14
C MET A 479 18.13 -3.16 -7.24
N MET A 480 16.80 -3.28 -7.34
CA MET A 480 16.05 -4.33 -6.64
C MET A 480 16.55 -5.75 -6.98
N LEU A 481 16.96 -6.00 -8.23
CA LEU A 481 17.56 -7.26 -8.67
C LEU A 481 19.03 -7.36 -8.22
N THR A 482 19.77 -6.27 -8.31
CA THR A 482 21.16 -6.18 -7.84
C THR A 482 21.25 -6.59 -6.38
N ASP A 483 20.39 -6.02 -5.51
CA ASP A 483 20.35 -6.34 -4.07
C ASP A 483 20.11 -7.83 -3.82
N VAL A 484 19.15 -8.44 -4.53
CA VAL A 484 18.85 -9.87 -4.38
C VAL A 484 20.03 -10.74 -4.82
N PHE A 485 20.59 -10.48 -6.00
CA PHE A 485 21.64 -11.31 -6.55
C PHE A 485 22.96 -11.20 -5.75
N LEU A 486 23.35 -9.97 -5.40
CA LEU A 486 24.54 -9.74 -4.59
C LEU A 486 24.38 -10.28 -3.16
N ALA A 487 23.21 -10.08 -2.51
CA ALA A 487 22.98 -10.62 -1.19
C ALA A 487 23.04 -12.16 -1.16
N LEU A 488 22.51 -12.84 -2.18
CA LEU A 488 22.63 -14.30 -2.34
C LEU A 488 24.08 -14.74 -2.50
N ALA A 489 24.83 -14.07 -3.38
CA ALA A 489 26.24 -14.42 -3.65
C ALA A 489 27.12 -14.13 -2.44
N CYS A 490 27.02 -12.94 -1.84
CA CYS A 490 27.81 -12.52 -0.69
C CYS A 490 27.50 -13.37 0.55
N GLY A 491 26.20 -13.68 0.77
CA GLY A 491 25.79 -14.55 1.86
C GLY A 491 26.42 -15.94 1.84
N TYR A 492 26.67 -16.49 0.65
CA TYR A 492 27.40 -17.75 0.47
C TYR A 492 28.90 -17.53 0.52
N GLY A 493 29.45 -16.62 -0.29
CA GLY A 493 30.87 -16.47 -0.52
C GLY A 493 31.63 -16.07 0.75
N VAL A 494 31.12 -15.11 1.52
CA VAL A 494 31.73 -14.71 2.79
C VAL A 494 31.86 -15.92 3.73
N LEU A 495 30.83 -16.75 3.82
CA LEU A 495 30.88 -17.94 4.70
C LEU A 495 31.82 -19.05 4.24
N CYS A 496 32.29 -19.01 3.00
CA CYS A 496 33.32 -19.91 2.52
C CYS A 496 34.69 -19.69 3.20
N LEU A 497 34.90 -18.50 3.80
CA LEU A 497 36.08 -18.21 4.61
C LEU A 497 36.11 -18.96 5.96
N ALA A 498 34.93 -19.36 6.45
CA ALA A 498 34.79 -20.03 7.74
C ALA A 498 34.56 -21.53 7.57
N LYS A 499 35.46 -22.36 8.08
CA LYS A 499 35.27 -23.84 8.11
C LYS A 499 34.23 -24.23 9.19
N GLU A 500 34.35 -23.71 10.42
CA GLU A 500 33.57 -24.14 11.57
C GLU A 500 32.79 -22.98 12.27
N LYS A 501 33.26 -21.74 12.12
CA LYS A 501 32.72 -20.55 12.85
C LYS A 501 31.74 -19.72 12.02
N LYS A 502 30.86 -20.38 11.26
CA LYS A 502 29.91 -19.69 10.37
C LYS A 502 28.96 -18.74 11.12
N GLU A 503 28.54 -19.10 12.34
CA GLU A 503 27.68 -18.25 13.16
C GLU A 503 28.38 -16.93 13.55
N LEU A 504 29.66 -17.03 13.97
CA LEU A 504 30.46 -15.84 14.29
C LEU A 504 30.64 -14.95 13.07
N LEU A 505 30.89 -15.53 11.91
CA LEU A 505 31.04 -14.78 10.68
C LEU A 505 29.72 -14.13 10.25
N SER A 506 28.56 -14.76 10.51
CA SER A 506 27.24 -14.12 10.31
C SER A 506 27.04 -12.91 11.22
N VAL A 507 27.58 -12.93 12.44
CA VAL A 507 27.59 -11.73 13.33
C VAL A 507 28.51 -10.65 12.75
N CYS A 508 29.68 -11.01 12.22
CA CYS A 508 30.55 -10.03 11.55
C CYS A 508 29.87 -9.41 10.32
N VAL A 509 29.13 -10.20 9.53
CA VAL A 509 28.30 -9.68 8.42
C VAL A 509 27.27 -8.68 8.93
N LEU A 510 26.56 -9.01 10.02
CA LEU A 510 25.61 -8.08 10.64
C LEU A 510 26.29 -6.75 11.01
N MET A 511 27.44 -6.80 11.66
CA MET A 511 28.19 -5.60 12.06
C MET A 511 28.61 -4.76 10.85
N VAL A 512 29.14 -5.39 9.80
CA VAL A 512 29.53 -4.69 8.56
C VAL A 512 28.31 -4.04 7.88
N CYS A 513 27.18 -4.75 7.81
CA CYS A 513 25.96 -4.22 7.23
C CYS A 513 25.37 -3.08 8.08
N MET A 514 25.43 -3.16 9.42
CA MET A 514 25.01 -2.09 10.30
C MET A 514 25.87 -0.84 10.12
N ILE A 515 27.21 -1.01 10.03
CA ILE A 515 28.13 0.10 9.78
C ILE A 515 27.85 0.72 8.40
N GLY A 516 27.67 -0.10 7.37
CA GLY A 516 27.39 0.39 6.03
C GLY A 516 26.05 1.11 5.87
N ALA A 517 25.05 0.77 6.69
CA ALA A 517 23.74 1.41 6.69
C ALA A 517 23.61 2.55 7.73
N PHE A 518 24.66 2.78 8.57
CA PHE A 518 24.57 3.65 9.73
C PHE A 518 24.21 5.08 9.37
N ASP A 519 24.90 5.67 8.39
CA ASP A 519 24.70 7.07 8.03
C ASP A 519 23.28 7.32 7.51
N GLN A 520 22.80 6.45 6.62
CA GLN A 520 21.43 6.54 6.10
C GLN A 520 20.38 6.35 7.19
N LEU A 521 20.53 5.32 8.03
CA LEU A 521 19.58 5.07 9.13
C LEU A 521 19.62 6.17 10.18
N SER A 522 20.80 6.73 10.47
CA SER A 522 20.98 7.86 11.38
C SER A 522 20.31 9.11 10.82
N TYR A 523 20.52 9.43 9.54
CA TYR A 523 19.83 10.53 8.87
C TYR A 523 18.30 10.36 8.97
N LEU A 524 17.77 9.22 8.58
CA LEU A 524 16.34 8.92 8.64
C LEU A 524 15.77 8.93 10.06
N ALA A 525 16.60 8.67 11.07
CA ALA A 525 16.21 8.71 12.48
C ALA A 525 16.26 10.11 13.10
N THR A 526 17.03 11.04 12.53
CA THR A 526 17.27 12.37 13.11
C THR A 526 16.70 13.52 12.30
N VAL A 527 16.48 13.32 10.98
CA VAL A 527 15.85 14.34 10.14
C VAL A 527 14.47 14.69 10.67
N ASP A 528 14.10 15.95 10.59
CA ASP A 528 12.80 16.42 11.05
C ASP A 528 11.68 15.57 10.43
N ALA A 529 11.05 14.81 11.30
CA ALA A 529 9.87 14.05 10.92
C ALA A 529 8.70 15.03 10.95
N PHE A 530 8.06 15.20 9.81
CA PHE A 530 6.78 15.88 9.82
C PHE A 530 5.80 15.04 10.64
N GLN A 531 5.10 15.70 11.53
CA GLN A 531 3.91 15.13 12.12
C GLN A 531 2.96 14.86 10.95
N PHE A 532 2.73 13.57 10.69
CA PHE A 532 1.86 13.18 9.61
C PHE A 532 0.43 13.32 10.11
N ASP A 533 -0.23 14.33 9.61
CA ASP A 533 -1.66 14.49 9.82
C ASP A 533 -2.41 13.70 8.76
N TYR A 534 -3.19 12.73 9.22
CA TYR A 534 -4.04 11.90 8.37
C TYR A 534 -4.90 12.73 7.41
N TRP A 535 -5.21 13.99 7.79
CA TRP A 535 -6.12 14.86 7.08
C TRP A 535 -5.43 15.82 6.11
N LYS A 536 -4.19 16.20 6.33
CA LYS A 536 -3.41 17.04 5.38
C LYS A 536 -3.25 16.44 3.99
N THR A 537 -3.43 15.13 3.87
CA THR A 537 -3.35 14.43 2.58
C THR A 537 -4.57 14.57 1.71
N ASN A 538 -5.65 15.19 2.20
CA ASN A 538 -6.92 15.19 1.49
C ASN A 538 -7.02 16.18 0.36
N GLU A 539 -6.43 17.35 0.50
CA GLU A 539 -6.71 18.45 -0.40
C GLU A 539 -5.64 18.66 -1.48
N GLU A 540 -4.39 18.28 -1.21
CA GLU A 540 -3.26 18.61 -2.10
C GLU A 540 -2.58 17.42 -2.78
N GLY A 541 -2.63 16.22 -2.20
CA GLY A 541 -1.71 15.13 -2.58
C GLY A 541 -2.18 14.21 -3.70
N ILE A 542 -3.48 14.08 -3.96
CA ILE A 542 -4.02 13.16 -4.98
C ILE A 542 -4.83 13.91 -6.04
N SER A 543 -5.24 15.13 -5.76
CA SER A 543 -6.04 15.96 -6.65
C SER A 543 -5.29 16.49 -7.88
N SER A 544 -3.98 16.38 -7.92
CA SER A 544 -3.15 16.96 -9.00
C SER A 544 -2.84 15.99 -10.14
N TYR A 545 -3.21 14.71 -10.02
CA TYR A 545 -2.93 13.75 -11.07
C TYR A 545 -4.20 13.37 -11.81
N TYR A 546 -4.25 13.69 -13.10
CA TYR A 546 -5.29 13.21 -14.04
C TYR A 546 -5.25 11.69 -14.24
N GLU A 547 -4.34 11.01 -13.54
CA GLU A 547 -4.21 9.57 -13.55
C GLU A 547 -5.46 8.89 -12.97
N TYR A 548 -5.86 7.80 -13.57
CA TYR A 548 -6.98 6.96 -13.12
C TYR A 548 -8.35 7.64 -13.16
N THR A 549 -8.49 8.74 -13.90
CA THR A 549 -9.75 9.47 -14.09
C THR A 549 -10.40 9.17 -15.43
N ILE A 550 -11.68 9.46 -15.54
CA ILE A 550 -12.41 9.34 -16.80
C ILE A 550 -11.89 10.44 -17.76
N PRO A 551 -11.56 10.11 -19.02
CA PRO A 551 -11.09 11.11 -19.99
C PRO A 551 -12.03 12.32 -20.08
N GLY A 552 -11.44 13.51 -20.10
CA GLY A 552 -12.20 14.76 -20.18
C GLY A 552 -12.76 15.28 -18.86
N SER A 553 -12.46 14.64 -17.73
CA SER A 553 -12.84 15.18 -16.42
C SER A 553 -11.98 16.39 -16.04
N ASN A 554 -12.61 17.41 -15.48
CA ASN A 554 -11.96 18.60 -14.92
C ASN A 554 -11.84 18.44 -13.39
N LEU A 555 -10.62 18.18 -12.92
CA LEU A 555 -10.37 17.96 -11.49
C LEU A 555 -10.45 19.26 -10.69
N SER A 556 -10.10 20.40 -11.23
CA SER A 556 -10.23 21.68 -10.53
C SER A 556 -11.70 22.00 -10.20
N ALA A 557 -12.62 21.68 -11.11
CA ALA A 557 -14.04 21.86 -10.86
C ALA A 557 -14.60 20.97 -9.73
N THR A 558 -13.94 19.84 -9.40
CA THR A 558 -14.41 18.97 -8.31
C THR A 558 -14.19 19.58 -6.93
N LEU A 559 -13.28 20.52 -6.80
CA LEU A 559 -13.04 21.23 -5.53
C LEU A 559 -14.12 22.30 -5.25
N GLU A 560 -14.72 22.83 -6.34
CA GLU A 560 -15.74 23.87 -6.26
C GLU A 560 -17.18 23.31 -6.23
N GLN A 561 -17.41 22.20 -6.92
CA GLN A 561 -18.75 21.62 -7.13
C GLN A 561 -18.99 20.43 -6.19
N LYS A 562 -19.07 20.67 -4.89
CA LYS A 562 -19.23 19.61 -3.90
C LYS A 562 -20.70 19.20 -3.66
N GLU A 563 -21.65 20.01 -4.13
CA GLU A 563 -23.06 19.82 -3.90
C GLU A 563 -23.78 19.13 -5.08
N PRO A 564 -24.87 18.40 -4.82
CA PRO A 564 -25.78 17.96 -5.88
C PRO A 564 -26.40 19.14 -6.62
N VAL A 565 -26.53 19.03 -7.94
CA VAL A 565 -27.25 20.02 -8.75
C VAL A 565 -28.61 19.46 -9.09
N LEU A 566 -29.65 20.16 -8.69
CA LEU A 566 -31.05 19.80 -8.87
C LEU A 566 -31.66 20.56 -10.04
N SER A 567 -32.40 19.88 -10.92
CA SER A 567 -33.22 20.57 -11.92
C SER A 567 -34.51 21.11 -11.26
N PRO A 568 -35.19 22.08 -11.90
CA PRO A 568 -36.50 22.56 -11.40
C PRO A 568 -37.49 21.39 -11.24
N GLY A 569 -38.29 21.45 -10.16
CA GLY A 569 -39.37 20.48 -9.91
C GLY A 569 -38.94 19.23 -9.12
N VAL A 570 -37.71 19.16 -8.62
CA VAL A 570 -37.29 18.14 -7.64
C VAL A 570 -36.81 18.81 -6.36
N THR A 571 -37.13 18.20 -5.23
CA THR A 571 -36.56 18.51 -3.91
C THR A 571 -35.74 17.35 -3.40
N MET A 572 -34.69 17.65 -2.64
CA MET A 572 -33.81 16.68 -2.01
C MET A 572 -33.66 17.01 -0.52
N GLU A 573 -33.87 16.00 0.31
CA GLU A 573 -33.76 16.09 1.76
C GLU A 573 -32.89 14.95 2.28
N GLN A 574 -32.36 15.08 3.50
CA GLN A 574 -31.55 14.02 4.16
C GLN A 574 -30.38 13.55 3.31
N TYR A 575 -29.76 14.47 2.56
CA TYR A 575 -28.59 14.15 1.76
C TYR A 575 -27.42 13.71 2.66
N SER A 576 -26.83 12.58 2.33
CA SER A 576 -25.63 12.08 2.99
C SER A 576 -24.72 11.45 1.96
N LYS A 577 -23.44 11.79 2.04
CA LYS A 577 -22.40 11.21 1.18
C LYS A 577 -21.25 10.71 2.05
N THR A 578 -21.03 9.40 2.03
CA THR A 578 -19.88 8.75 2.67
C THR A 578 -19.06 8.05 1.59
N GLY A 579 -17.89 8.61 1.29
CA GLY A 579 -17.06 8.06 0.24
C GLY A 579 -17.75 7.97 -1.11
N THR A 580 -18.02 6.76 -1.58
CA THR A 580 -18.71 6.48 -2.86
C THR A 580 -20.20 6.17 -2.70
N HIS A 581 -20.71 6.27 -1.50
CA HIS A 581 -22.11 5.96 -1.16
C HIS A 581 -22.88 7.25 -0.89
N ILE A 582 -23.93 7.48 -1.65
CA ILE A 582 -24.80 8.64 -1.54
C ILE A 582 -26.21 8.14 -1.23
N THR A 583 -26.87 8.77 -0.25
CA THR A 583 -28.27 8.57 0.05
C THR A 583 -28.97 9.92 0.19
N ALA A 584 -30.20 10.02 -0.27
CA ALA A 584 -31.05 11.18 -0.10
C ALA A 584 -32.52 10.79 -0.18
N PHE A 585 -33.42 11.58 0.37
CA PHE A 585 -34.85 11.49 0.08
C PHE A 585 -35.19 12.49 -1.01
N VAL A 586 -35.79 12.05 -2.10
CA VAL A 586 -36.13 12.88 -3.26
C VAL A 586 -37.63 12.89 -3.51
N ASP A 587 -38.15 14.05 -3.98
CA ASP A 587 -39.54 14.20 -4.41
C ASP A 587 -39.56 15.02 -5.72
N ALA A 588 -39.89 14.37 -6.83
CA ALA A 588 -39.91 14.95 -8.16
C ALA A 588 -41.37 15.19 -8.61
N GLN A 589 -41.78 16.46 -8.68
CA GLN A 589 -43.10 16.86 -9.13
C GLN A 589 -43.25 16.81 -10.66
N THR A 590 -42.17 16.94 -11.38
CA THR A 590 -42.06 16.87 -12.84
C THR A 590 -40.90 15.94 -13.21
N ASP A 591 -40.75 15.58 -14.48
CA ASP A 591 -39.56 14.95 -14.95
C ASP A 591 -38.33 15.80 -14.61
N ALA A 592 -37.40 15.24 -13.88
CA ALA A 592 -36.30 15.97 -13.26
C ALA A 592 -34.97 15.24 -13.36
N GLN A 593 -33.90 15.97 -13.19
CA GLN A 593 -32.53 15.43 -13.21
C GLN A 593 -31.79 15.85 -11.94
N ILE A 594 -30.99 14.95 -11.43
CA ILE A 594 -30.09 15.19 -10.29
C ILE A 594 -28.67 14.86 -10.75
N VAL A 595 -27.77 15.84 -10.68
CA VAL A 595 -26.33 15.63 -10.93
C VAL A 595 -25.60 15.56 -9.60
N LEU A 596 -25.02 14.41 -9.33
CA LEU A 596 -24.36 14.10 -8.06
C LEU A 596 -22.85 14.40 -8.11
N PRO A 597 -22.23 14.86 -7.01
CA PRO A 597 -20.81 15.19 -6.95
C PRO A 597 -19.94 13.94 -6.84
N VAL A 598 -20.01 13.07 -7.84
CA VAL A 598 -19.21 11.84 -7.96
C VAL A 598 -19.03 11.49 -9.43
N PHE A 599 -17.84 11.02 -9.80
CA PHE A 599 -17.57 10.60 -11.16
C PHE A 599 -18.33 9.32 -11.53
N GLY A 600 -18.95 9.33 -12.71
CA GLY A 600 -19.71 8.21 -13.27
C GLY A 600 -18.84 7.09 -13.80
N TYR A 601 -18.08 6.42 -12.92
CA TYR A 601 -17.37 5.22 -13.31
C TYR A 601 -18.33 4.05 -13.51
N ASP A 602 -18.03 3.18 -14.45
CA ASP A 602 -18.78 1.93 -14.63
C ASP A 602 -18.72 1.09 -13.34
N GLY A 603 -19.88 0.62 -12.91
CA GLY A 603 -20.01 -0.14 -11.66
C GLY A 603 -20.78 0.57 -10.57
N TYR A 604 -21.11 1.87 -10.76
CA TYR A 604 -22.11 2.51 -9.93
C TYR A 604 -23.51 1.99 -10.24
N ARG A 605 -24.34 1.96 -9.22
CA ARG A 605 -25.79 1.68 -9.31
C ARG A 605 -26.55 2.75 -8.60
N ALA A 606 -27.64 3.22 -9.22
CA ALA A 606 -28.62 4.11 -8.63
C ALA A 606 -29.91 3.33 -8.38
N THR A 607 -30.54 3.54 -7.24
CA THR A 607 -31.84 2.93 -6.91
C THR A 607 -32.75 3.95 -6.24
N LEU A 608 -34.05 3.89 -6.51
CA LEU A 608 -35.11 4.60 -5.80
C LEU A 608 -36.01 3.59 -5.12
N GLU A 609 -36.13 3.65 -3.80
CA GLU A 609 -36.89 2.66 -3.00
C GLU A 609 -36.48 1.21 -3.35
N GLY A 610 -35.16 0.98 -3.60
CA GLY A 610 -34.60 -0.31 -3.97
C GLY A 610 -34.83 -0.76 -5.42
N LYS A 611 -35.55 0.02 -6.23
CA LYS A 611 -35.72 -0.23 -7.65
C LYS A 611 -34.60 0.42 -8.43
N GLU A 612 -33.98 -0.29 -9.37
CA GLU A 612 -32.86 0.21 -10.17
C GLU A 612 -33.31 1.40 -11.04
N LEU A 613 -32.52 2.44 -11.04
CA LEU A 613 -32.64 3.62 -11.89
C LEU A 613 -31.48 3.67 -12.87
N ASP A 614 -31.76 4.05 -14.09
CA ASP A 614 -30.73 4.37 -15.07
C ASP A 614 -30.06 5.70 -14.71
N TRP A 615 -28.76 5.75 -14.94
CA TRP A 615 -27.97 6.96 -14.80
C TRP A 615 -27.06 7.14 -16.02
N VAL A 616 -26.71 8.37 -16.31
CA VAL A 616 -25.80 8.74 -17.41
C VAL A 616 -24.66 9.60 -16.89
N ARG A 617 -23.62 9.75 -17.69
CA ARG A 617 -22.54 10.72 -17.43
C ARG A 617 -23.02 12.09 -17.88
N GLY A 618 -23.26 12.98 -16.91
CA GLY A 618 -23.58 14.36 -17.15
C GLY A 618 -22.35 15.24 -17.29
N GLU A 619 -22.50 16.53 -17.02
CA GLU A 619 -21.42 17.51 -17.05
C GLU A 619 -20.24 17.07 -16.15
N ASN A 620 -19.02 17.28 -16.63
CA ASN A 620 -17.78 16.86 -15.96
C ASN A 620 -17.76 15.38 -15.59
N ASN A 621 -18.34 14.50 -16.42
CA ASN A 621 -18.45 13.05 -16.16
C ASN A 621 -19.11 12.68 -14.82
N ARG A 622 -19.91 13.58 -14.22
CA ARG A 622 -20.65 13.30 -12.99
C ARG A 622 -21.79 12.32 -13.24
N ILE A 623 -22.22 11.60 -12.21
CA ILE A 623 -23.42 10.78 -12.25
C ILE A 623 -24.63 11.70 -12.33
N GLN A 624 -25.42 11.54 -13.39
CA GLN A 624 -26.71 12.18 -13.58
C GLN A 624 -27.81 11.13 -13.51
N VAL A 625 -28.71 11.26 -12.58
CA VAL A 625 -29.89 10.39 -12.40
C VAL A 625 -31.11 11.09 -12.95
N GLU A 626 -31.92 10.39 -13.72
CA GLU A 626 -33.19 10.88 -14.25
C GLU A 626 -34.35 10.36 -13.40
N LEU A 627 -35.21 11.27 -12.97
CA LEU A 627 -36.38 10.95 -12.16
C LEU A 627 -37.65 11.28 -12.95
N PRO A 628 -38.58 10.33 -13.16
CA PRO A 628 -39.84 10.63 -13.78
C PRO A 628 -40.75 11.43 -12.84
N ALA A 629 -41.71 12.18 -13.40
CA ALA A 629 -42.69 12.91 -12.63
C ALA A 629 -43.41 12.00 -11.62
N GLY A 630 -43.54 12.46 -10.39
CA GLY A 630 -44.13 11.72 -9.26
C GLY A 630 -43.18 10.73 -8.60
N ALA A 631 -41.90 10.67 -9.00
CA ALA A 631 -40.89 9.83 -8.33
C ALA A 631 -40.59 10.39 -6.94
N ARG A 632 -40.84 9.60 -5.90
CA ARG A 632 -40.64 9.98 -4.51
C ARG A 632 -40.10 8.82 -3.70
N GLY A 633 -39.13 9.10 -2.83
CA GLY A 633 -38.57 8.11 -1.92
C GLY A 633 -37.05 8.20 -1.73
N LYS A 634 -36.48 7.16 -1.14
CA LYS A 634 -35.03 7.09 -0.86
C LYS A 634 -34.26 6.79 -2.13
N LEU A 635 -33.50 7.77 -2.59
CA LEU A 635 -32.46 7.60 -3.62
C LEU A 635 -31.20 7.06 -2.96
N GLU A 636 -30.64 5.99 -3.54
CA GLU A 636 -29.35 5.45 -3.13
C GLU A 636 -28.44 5.29 -4.35
N VAL A 637 -27.23 5.86 -4.31
CA VAL A 637 -26.21 5.69 -5.35
C VAL A 637 -24.95 5.17 -4.70
N ARG A 638 -24.47 4.01 -5.19
CA ARG A 638 -23.29 3.36 -4.62
C ARG A 638 -22.47 2.63 -5.67
N PHE A 639 -21.17 2.46 -5.38
CA PHE A 639 -20.31 1.63 -6.21
C PHE A 639 -20.50 0.14 -5.86
N ALA A 640 -21.13 -0.61 -6.76
CA ALA A 640 -21.41 -2.04 -6.57
C ALA A 640 -20.45 -2.95 -7.35
N GLY A 641 -19.74 -2.41 -8.37
CA GLY A 641 -18.94 -3.18 -9.32
C GLY A 641 -19.80 -3.95 -10.34
N LYS A 642 -19.15 -4.48 -11.38
CA LYS A 642 -19.81 -5.31 -12.40
C LYS A 642 -19.94 -6.76 -11.91
N SER A 643 -21.02 -7.45 -12.32
CA SER A 643 -21.28 -8.84 -11.92
C SER A 643 -20.13 -9.79 -12.30
N ILE A 644 -19.50 -9.59 -13.48
CA ILE A 644 -18.34 -10.38 -13.93
C ILE A 644 -17.16 -10.26 -12.98
N TRP A 645 -16.95 -9.08 -12.35
CA TRP A 645 -15.87 -8.89 -11.39
C TRP A 645 -16.11 -9.74 -10.13
N ARG A 646 -17.38 -9.86 -9.67
CA ARG A 646 -17.73 -10.70 -8.53
C ARG A 646 -17.47 -12.19 -8.80
N VAL A 647 -17.69 -12.64 -10.04
CA VAL A 647 -17.32 -14.00 -10.46
C VAL A 647 -15.80 -14.19 -10.39
N CYS A 648 -15.02 -13.21 -10.88
CA CYS A 648 -13.55 -13.24 -10.79
C CYS A 648 -13.05 -13.22 -9.34
N ASP A 649 -13.68 -12.43 -8.46
CA ASP A 649 -13.39 -12.41 -7.02
C ASP A 649 -13.56 -13.80 -6.41
N ALA A 650 -14.71 -14.44 -6.69
CA ALA A 650 -15.00 -15.78 -6.17
C ALA A 650 -14.00 -16.82 -6.68
N ILE A 651 -13.67 -16.81 -7.99
CA ILE A 651 -12.70 -17.74 -8.59
C ILE A 651 -11.32 -17.56 -7.92
N SER A 652 -10.82 -16.33 -7.82
CA SER A 652 -9.51 -16.06 -7.22
C SER A 652 -9.48 -16.47 -5.75
N LEU A 653 -10.51 -16.14 -4.98
CA LEU A 653 -10.61 -16.49 -3.55
C LEU A 653 -10.71 -18.01 -3.35
N CYS A 654 -11.59 -18.70 -4.08
CA CYS A 654 -11.72 -20.16 -3.99
C CYS A 654 -10.41 -20.87 -4.37
N THR A 655 -9.69 -20.34 -5.37
CA THR A 655 -8.38 -20.87 -5.77
C THR A 655 -7.33 -20.69 -4.66
N LEU A 656 -7.29 -19.52 -4.04
CA LEU A 656 -6.40 -19.25 -2.90
C LEU A 656 -6.69 -20.18 -1.72
N LEU A 657 -7.96 -20.34 -1.35
CA LEU A 657 -8.40 -21.24 -0.28
C LEU A 657 -8.06 -22.70 -0.58
N ALA A 658 -8.25 -23.16 -1.83
CA ALA A 658 -7.89 -24.51 -2.26
C ALA A 658 -6.37 -24.75 -2.16
N LEU A 659 -5.54 -23.77 -2.52
CA LEU A 659 -4.08 -23.84 -2.35
C LEU A 659 -3.68 -23.92 -0.89
N ALA A 660 -4.26 -23.08 -0.03
CA ALA A 660 -3.99 -23.07 1.40
C ALA A 660 -4.38 -24.42 2.04
N PHE A 661 -5.58 -24.93 1.77
CA PHE A 661 -6.05 -26.22 2.26
C PHE A 661 -5.17 -27.38 1.76
N GLY A 662 -4.84 -27.39 0.45
CA GLY A 662 -3.93 -28.36 -0.14
C GLY A 662 -2.53 -28.35 0.49
N GLY A 663 -2.03 -27.18 0.84
CA GLY A 663 -0.77 -27.00 1.55
C GLY A 663 -0.81 -27.61 2.96
N VAL A 664 -1.83 -27.28 3.74
CA VAL A 664 -2.06 -27.82 5.09
C VAL A 664 -2.17 -29.34 5.04
N ARG A 665 -2.99 -29.91 4.15
CA ARG A 665 -3.18 -31.36 4.01
C ARG A 665 -1.88 -32.09 3.67
N ARG A 666 -1.06 -31.53 2.76
CA ARG A 666 0.28 -32.08 2.44
C ARG A 666 1.21 -32.03 3.65
N GLY A 667 1.20 -30.93 4.40
CA GLY A 667 1.98 -30.78 5.63
C GLY A 667 1.62 -31.86 6.67
N ILE A 668 0.32 -32.11 6.89
CA ILE A 668 -0.18 -33.13 7.81
C ILE A 668 0.22 -34.54 7.34
N LYS A 669 0.05 -34.86 6.04
CA LYS A 669 0.46 -36.16 5.48
C LYS A 669 1.96 -36.43 5.65
N ARG A 670 2.82 -35.44 5.38
CA ARG A 670 4.28 -35.57 5.59
C ARG A 670 4.65 -35.81 7.05
N ARG A 671 3.97 -35.13 7.98
CA ARG A 671 4.19 -35.33 9.42
C ARG A 671 3.78 -36.73 9.88
N ARG A 672 2.64 -37.27 9.38
CA ARG A 672 2.20 -38.65 9.68
C ARG A 672 3.20 -39.68 9.13
N ALA A 673 3.65 -39.53 7.90
CA ALA A 673 4.65 -40.41 7.30
C ALA A 673 6.01 -40.39 8.06
N ALA A 674 6.44 -39.22 8.53
CA ALA A 674 7.66 -39.11 9.34
C ALA A 674 7.53 -39.69 10.77
N LYS A 675 6.31 -39.77 11.33
CA LYS A 675 6.03 -40.44 12.62
C LYS A 675 5.95 -41.95 12.51
N THR A 676 5.50 -42.48 11.37
CA THR A 676 5.45 -43.93 11.10
C THR A 676 6.81 -44.52 10.67
N ALA A 677 7.75 -43.67 10.29
CA ALA A 677 9.13 -44.09 9.91
C ALA A 677 10.13 -43.99 11.09
N LYS A 678 9.71 -43.53 12.25
CA LYS A 678 10.42 -43.59 13.55
C LYS A 678 9.79 -44.66 14.42
#